data_f26a783670b33bdbfe614ddf41da001a
#
_entry.id   f26a783670b33bdbfe614ddf41da001a
#
_cell.length_a   1.000
_cell.length_b   1.000
_cell.length_c   1.000
_cell.angle_alpha   90.00
_cell.angle_beta   90.00
_cell.angle_gamma   90.00
#
_symmetry.space_group_name_H-M   'P 1'
#
loop_
_entity.id
_entity.type
_entity.pdbx_description
1 polymer ?
#
loop_
_entity_poly.entity_id
_entity_poly.type
_entity_poly.pdbx_seq_one_letter_code
_entity_poly.pdbx_strand_id
1 'polypeptide(L)'
;LEKNYKYQHNNQKIMSSCKIHNIRFYNLEPRSATCLSYESKTKRLTLARSDNSIEVWNVGNAPFVECTIPGHTENSVESILWIGPRLFSTGLHGMVAEYNLTTLSIKSEVAVTGGAAWCMDVNHKNTCLAVGTEDGYINTFTVTCDALIYERIFDKQKGRILCIKWDNTGEMIYTGSTDTIRVWNAISGHAIHKMTTSRKEAKKETIIWCLEVTDDNIIISGDSRGCLSFWDPHMGTLIESHESHTADILAVTLSHDMNIVYCAGVDPVVRSFCKITMKSSGRPQWVKGIERRLHAHDVRALVEADGKLYSAGVDGYLAQSSYPPKVLVKYPPLLQIPCATVCKKSRCILLRYPNFLELWRLGSSTKVSSESIRPGMLYQLEEEPIKLLQLKTKKDENIISCAINKDSKTIVYSTDSHVRVFNFDVIEGDAQLLRNDTDISANRIQKMLFSPNGKLFVTVNNDGKKNIVTLYKVEKKHLRHLGSFYTNKESIINVGLMCFSPDSKYLVCADYHGRIAVYNISETVSNDTSEAWLLPKYSCPSTAMAIQKDTLNLVIVYSDHKIVEYNILQKQYTKFSNNLQSRLPKQWLARPFPITNIIFDPRNENIIIMHDDSTVYIIDKLNEFSERETKILKRENGDLNEDSNSFISWQSQQVFQVLKKYKHLIYLDWLNDEELVAVEVNPMSLTEKLPPTLKQKWFG
;
A
#
# COMPACT_ATOMS: atom_id res chain seq x y z
N LEU A 1 -3.67 -47.28 16.01
CA LEU A 1 -2.90 -47.24 14.74
C LEU A 1 -3.83 -47.11 13.52
N GLU A 2 -4.92 -47.83 13.44
CA GLU A 2 -5.90 -47.71 12.32
C GLU A 2 -6.65 -46.34 12.30
N LYS A 3 -6.96 -45.76 13.45
CA LYS A 3 -7.57 -44.41 13.51
C LYS A 3 -6.62 -43.32 13.01
N ASN A 4 -5.31 -43.42 13.30
CA ASN A 4 -4.30 -42.48 12.81
C ASN A 4 -4.05 -42.61 11.31
N TYR A 5 -4.13 -43.83 10.75
CA TYR A 5 -3.97 -44.06 9.31
C TYR A 5 -5.15 -43.47 8.48
N LYS A 6 -6.39 -43.56 9.00
CA LYS A 6 -7.56 -42.94 8.37
C LYS A 6 -7.50 -41.42 8.38
N TYR A 7 -6.94 -40.81 9.44
CA TYR A 7 -6.77 -39.34 9.53
C TYR A 7 -5.69 -38.84 8.55
N GLN A 8 -4.58 -39.55 8.38
CA GLN A 8 -3.53 -39.21 7.41
C GLN A 8 -4.02 -39.28 5.96
N HIS A 9 -4.85 -40.26 5.62
CA HIS A 9 -5.41 -40.42 4.29
C HIS A 9 -6.48 -39.31 3.99
N ASN A 10 -7.22 -38.85 5.01
CA ASN A 10 -8.19 -37.80 4.82
C ASN A 10 -7.53 -36.42 4.57
N ASN A 11 -6.44 -36.09 5.25
CA ASN A 11 -5.76 -34.79 5.06
C ASN A 11 -5.08 -34.68 3.68
N GLN A 12 -4.52 -35.75 3.14
CA GLN A 12 -4.05 -35.80 1.75
C GLN A 12 -5.19 -35.72 0.72
N LYS A 13 -6.35 -36.28 1.03
CA LYS A 13 -7.55 -36.21 0.18
C LYS A 13 -8.18 -34.81 0.11
N ILE A 14 -8.08 -34.01 1.15
CA ILE A 14 -8.78 -32.71 1.25
C ILE A 14 -8.24 -31.70 0.25
N MET A 15 -6.93 -31.53 0.10
CA MET A 15 -6.35 -30.59 -0.88
C MET A 15 -6.35 -31.12 -2.31
N SER A 16 -6.27 -32.45 -2.51
CA SER A 16 -6.39 -33.05 -3.85
C SER A 16 -7.82 -33.00 -4.42
N SER A 17 -8.82 -32.71 -3.59
CA SER A 17 -10.24 -32.65 -3.99
C SER A 17 -10.80 -31.22 -4.09
N CYS A 18 -9.97 -30.19 -3.92
CA CYS A 18 -10.42 -28.81 -4.03
C CYS A 18 -10.13 -28.25 -5.44
N LYS A 19 -11.16 -27.73 -6.09
CA LYS A 19 -11.04 -27.00 -7.36
C LYS A 19 -10.70 -25.53 -7.07
N ILE A 20 -9.79 -24.94 -7.85
CA ILE A 20 -9.46 -23.52 -7.75
C ILE A 20 -9.89 -22.82 -9.03
N HIS A 21 -10.84 -21.89 -8.93
CA HIS A 21 -11.26 -21.03 -10.00
C HIS A 21 -10.37 -19.79 -10.03
N ASN A 22 -9.41 -19.76 -10.95
CA ASN A 22 -8.47 -18.65 -11.08
C ASN A 22 -9.06 -17.53 -11.95
N ILE A 23 -9.20 -16.35 -11.40
CA ILE A 23 -9.64 -15.14 -12.09
C ILE A 23 -8.40 -14.32 -12.45
N ARG A 24 -8.14 -14.17 -13.78
CA ARG A 24 -7.00 -13.46 -14.34
C ARG A 24 -7.40 -12.26 -15.21
N PHE A 25 -8.68 -11.99 -15.34
CA PHE A 25 -9.20 -10.87 -16.11
C PHE A 25 -9.33 -9.57 -15.31
N TYR A 26 -8.87 -9.54 -14.06
CA TYR A 26 -8.79 -8.34 -13.25
C TYR A 26 -7.56 -7.52 -13.68
N ASN A 27 -7.76 -6.63 -14.65
CA ASN A 27 -6.70 -5.86 -15.28
C ASN A 27 -6.71 -4.42 -14.76
N LEU A 28 -5.84 -4.13 -13.79
CA LEU A 28 -5.62 -2.79 -13.29
C LEU A 28 -4.79 -1.96 -14.28
N GLU A 29 -5.05 -0.65 -14.33
CA GLU A 29 -4.17 0.29 -14.98
C GLU A 29 -3.01 0.63 -14.04
N PRO A 30 -1.75 0.58 -14.53
CA PRO A 30 -0.60 0.95 -13.73
C PRO A 30 -0.65 2.45 -13.42
N ARG A 31 -0.62 2.80 -12.15
CA ARG A 31 -0.53 4.19 -11.68
C ARG A 31 0.92 4.49 -11.35
N SER A 32 1.55 5.35 -12.13
CA SER A 32 2.95 5.72 -11.89
C SER A 32 3.11 6.47 -10.56
N ALA A 33 4.28 6.34 -9.96
CA ALA A 33 4.67 7.10 -8.77
C ALA A 33 5.28 8.44 -9.19
N THR A 34 4.98 9.51 -8.46
CA THR A 34 5.51 10.85 -8.68
C THR A 34 6.56 11.21 -7.62
N CYS A 35 6.25 11.09 -6.35
CA CYS A 35 7.13 11.44 -5.25
C CYS A 35 6.94 10.50 -4.04
N LEU A 36 7.96 10.46 -3.18
CA LEU A 36 8.04 9.70 -1.94
C LEU A 36 8.44 10.59 -0.78
N SER A 37 7.92 10.32 0.41
CA SER A 37 8.38 10.94 1.65
C SER A 37 8.25 9.95 2.82
N TYR A 38 9.17 10.01 3.78
CA TYR A 38 9.21 9.10 4.93
C TYR A 38 9.19 9.86 6.25
N GLU A 39 8.42 9.36 7.20
CA GLU A 39 8.36 9.84 8.58
C GLU A 39 8.91 8.78 9.52
N SER A 40 10.01 9.09 10.19
CA SER A 40 10.82 8.12 10.96
C SER A 40 10.16 7.68 12.27
N LYS A 41 9.41 8.56 12.96
CA LYS A 41 8.81 8.25 14.27
C LYS A 41 7.64 7.27 14.15
N THR A 42 6.77 7.47 13.16
CA THR A 42 5.61 6.61 12.92
C THR A 42 5.89 5.50 11.92
N LYS A 43 7.07 5.52 11.28
CA LYS A 43 7.50 4.59 10.22
C LYS A 43 6.52 4.54 9.06
N ARG A 44 6.03 5.71 8.66
CA ARG A 44 5.12 5.89 7.55
C ARG A 44 5.85 6.40 6.32
N LEU A 45 5.66 5.71 5.22
CA LEU A 45 6.10 6.09 3.89
C LEU A 45 4.89 6.55 3.10
N THR A 46 4.95 7.73 2.50
CA THR A 46 3.92 8.21 1.57
C THR A 46 4.39 8.10 0.15
N LEU A 47 3.48 7.70 -0.71
CA LEU A 47 3.67 7.56 -2.15
C LEU A 47 2.54 8.28 -2.88
N ALA A 48 2.87 9.31 -3.65
CA ALA A 48 1.91 9.95 -4.55
C ALA A 48 1.88 9.24 -5.90
N ARG A 49 0.68 9.14 -6.47
CA ARG A 49 0.40 8.48 -7.74
C ARG A 49 0.02 9.48 -8.83
N SER A 50 0.11 9.07 -10.09
CA SER A 50 -0.24 9.89 -11.26
C SER A 50 -1.73 10.26 -11.36
N ASP A 51 -2.60 9.57 -10.63
CA ASP A 51 -4.01 9.93 -10.45
C ASP A 51 -4.22 10.89 -9.28
N ASN A 52 -3.13 11.49 -8.77
CA ASN A 52 -3.08 12.41 -7.62
C ASN A 52 -3.51 11.75 -6.30
N SER A 53 -3.72 10.45 -6.25
CA SER A 53 -3.96 9.74 -5.00
C SER A 53 -2.67 9.60 -4.20
N ILE A 54 -2.79 9.63 -2.87
CA ILE A 54 -1.67 9.50 -1.94
C ILE A 54 -1.87 8.23 -1.13
N GLU A 55 -0.94 7.30 -1.24
CA GLU A 55 -0.91 6.08 -0.44
C GLU A 55 -0.02 6.29 0.79
N VAL A 56 -0.53 5.97 1.96
CA VAL A 56 0.24 5.95 3.21
C VAL A 56 0.54 4.50 3.55
N TRP A 57 1.81 4.15 3.52
CA TRP A 57 2.33 2.83 3.81
C TRP A 57 2.92 2.78 5.22
N ASN A 58 2.63 1.72 5.95
CA ASN A 58 3.38 1.37 7.16
C ASN A 58 4.55 0.48 6.77
N VAL A 59 5.77 0.92 7.05
CA VAL A 59 7.00 0.20 6.68
C VAL A 59 7.81 -0.27 7.89
N GLY A 60 7.23 -0.20 9.08
CA GLY A 60 7.88 -0.62 10.33
C GLY A 60 8.25 -2.10 10.35
N ASN A 61 7.37 -2.96 9.82
CA ASN A 61 7.59 -4.41 9.69
C ASN A 61 7.40 -4.84 8.24
N ALA A 62 6.48 -5.77 7.96
CA ALA A 62 6.08 -6.09 6.59
C ALA A 62 5.25 -4.92 6.01
N PRO A 63 5.71 -4.25 4.94
CA PRO A 63 5.04 -3.07 4.39
C PRO A 63 3.62 -3.35 3.89
N PHE A 64 2.69 -2.50 4.26
CA PHE A 64 1.30 -2.53 3.79
C PHE A 64 0.71 -1.13 3.72
N VAL A 65 -0.33 -0.96 2.91
CA VAL A 65 -1.06 0.32 2.79
C VAL A 65 -2.01 0.50 3.97
N GLU A 66 -1.76 1.48 4.83
CA GLU A 66 -2.67 1.86 5.92
C GLU A 66 -3.94 2.52 5.36
N CYS A 67 -3.75 3.55 4.55
CA CYS A 67 -4.85 4.28 3.94
C CYS A 67 -4.43 4.88 2.60
N THR A 68 -5.45 5.23 1.81
CA THR A 68 -5.29 5.93 0.54
C THR A 68 -6.15 7.18 0.57
N ILE A 69 -5.53 8.35 0.37
CA ILE A 69 -6.24 9.60 0.18
C ILE A 69 -6.60 9.66 -1.31
N PRO A 70 -7.88 9.80 -1.67
CA PRO A 70 -8.28 9.85 -3.08
C PRO A 70 -7.74 11.12 -3.75
N GLY A 71 -7.31 10.96 -5.00
CA GLY A 71 -6.84 12.07 -5.82
C GLY A 71 -7.98 12.84 -6.46
N HIS A 72 -7.75 14.12 -6.73
CA HIS A 72 -8.61 14.99 -7.51
C HIS A 72 -7.90 15.42 -8.78
N THR A 73 -8.63 15.52 -9.88
CA THR A 73 -8.04 15.91 -11.18
C THR A 73 -7.48 17.33 -11.19
N GLU A 74 -8.00 18.19 -10.33
CA GLU A 74 -7.58 19.59 -10.23
C GLU A 74 -6.34 19.80 -9.33
N ASN A 75 -6.01 18.85 -8.45
CA ASN A 75 -4.97 18.96 -7.45
C ASN A 75 -3.83 17.97 -7.73
N SER A 76 -2.92 18.35 -8.63
CA SER A 76 -1.72 17.54 -8.88
C SER A 76 -0.81 17.49 -7.65
N VAL A 77 -0.04 16.40 -7.51
CA VAL A 77 0.94 16.21 -6.43
C VAL A 77 2.32 16.06 -7.06
N GLU A 78 3.14 17.11 -7.00
CA GLU A 78 4.51 17.11 -7.50
C GLU A 78 5.53 16.89 -6.37
N SER A 79 5.25 17.38 -5.19
CA SER A 79 6.07 17.17 -4.00
C SER A 79 5.22 16.86 -2.79
N ILE A 80 5.72 15.96 -1.93
CA ILE A 80 5.05 15.52 -0.71
C ILE A 80 6.05 15.51 0.45
N LEU A 81 5.62 15.94 1.62
CA LEU A 81 6.50 16.11 2.78
C LEU A 81 5.78 15.83 4.09
N TRP A 82 6.48 15.17 5.01
CA TRP A 82 6.07 15.06 6.40
C TRP A 82 6.69 16.17 7.26
N ILE A 83 5.87 16.82 8.06
CA ILE A 83 6.32 17.74 9.11
C ILE A 83 5.84 17.18 10.45
N GLY A 84 6.66 16.41 11.12
CA GLY A 84 6.22 15.55 12.22
C GLY A 84 5.09 14.61 11.77
N PRO A 85 3.94 14.55 12.46
CA PRO A 85 2.84 13.66 12.08
C PRO A 85 1.92 14.23 10.99
N ARG A 86 2.20 15.45 10.49
CA ARG A 86 1.37 16.17 9.51
C ARG A 86 1.91 15.95 8.11
N LEU A 87 1.02 15.69 7.17
CA LEU A 87 1.32 15.45 5.76
C LEU A 87 0.94 16.64 4.91
N PHE A 88 1.88 17.11 4.09
CA PHE A 88 1.71 18.23 3.17
C PHE A 88 2.02 17.82 1.75
N SER A 89 1.36 18.42 0.78
CA SER A 89 1.71 18.33 -0.63
C SER A 89 1.65 19.68 -1.32
N THR A 90 2.33 19.76 -2.46
CA THR A 90 2.24 20.89 -3.37
C THR A 90 2.25 20.40 -4.81
N GLY A 91 1.76 21.21 -5.74
CA GLY A 91 1.65 20.83 -7.14
C GLY A 91 1.32 21.98 -8.09
N LEU A 92 0.92 21.64 -9.31
CA LEU A 92 0.72 22.60 -10.40
C LEU A 92 -0.41 23.60 -10.16
N HIS A 93 -1.31 23.30 -9.22
CA HIS A 93 -2.40 24.20 -8.82
C HIS A 93 -1.95 25.39 -7.95
N GLY A 94 -0.65 25.45 -7.56
CA GLY A 94 -0.07 26.57 -6.85
C GLY A 94 -0.54 26.73 -5.40
N MET A 95 -0.88 25.61 -4.76
CA MET A 95 -1.30 25.59 -3.35
C MET A 95 -0.42 24.63 -2.57
N VAL A 96 -0.28 24.86 -1.27
CA VAL A 96 0.22 23.88 -0.30
C VAL A 96 -0.98 23.34 0.45
N ALA A 97 -1.22 22.03 0.31
CA ALA A 97 -2.33 21.33 0.94
C ALA A 97 -1.85 20.54 2.16
N GLU A 98 -2.54 20.67 3.28
CA GLU A 98 -2.39 19.80 4.46
C GLU A 98 -3.48 18.74 4.47
N TYR A 99 -3.14 17.51 4.75
CA TYR A 99 -4.07 16.38 4.77
C TYR A 99 -4.44 15.96 6.18
N ASN A 100 -5.72 15.64 6.35
CA ASN A 100 -6.20 14.95 7.54
C ASN A 100 -6.25 13.43 7.26
N LEU A 101 -5.38 12.67 7.92
CA LEU A 101 -5.29 11.21 7.76
C LEU A 101 -6.46 10.44 8.39
N THR A 102 -7.27 11.08 9.22
CA THR A 102 -8.46 10.45 9.80
C THR A 102 -9.67 10.57 8.90
N THR A 103 -9.88 11.73 8.30
CA THR A 103 -10.95 11.95 7.33
C THR A 103 -10.55 11.57 5.90
N LEU A 104 -9.25 11.38 5.63
CA LEU A 104 -8.65 11.11 4.32
C LEU A 104 -8.93 12.22 3.30
N SER A 105 -8.98 13.46 3.74
CA SER A 105 -9.30 14.64 2.94
C SER A 105 -8.33 15.77 3.21
N ILE A 106 -8.37 16.79 2.37
CA ILE A 106 -7.62 18.02 2.59
C ILE A 106 -8.18 18.72 3.84
N LYS A 107 -7.30 19.08 4.78
CA LYS A 107 -7.62 19.82 6.00
C LYS A 107 -7.59 21.32 5.76
N SER A 108 -6.57 21.81 5.08
CA SER A 108 -6.36 23.23 4.77
C SER A 108 -5.49 23.39 3.54
N GLU A 109 -5.68 24.48 2.83
CA GLU A 109 -4.87 24.87 1.67
C GLU A 109 -4.40 26.31 1.83
N VAL A 110 -3.15 26.57 1.43
CA VAL A 110 -2.56 27.90 1.45
C VAL A 110 -1.97 28.20 0.08
N ALA A 111 -2.33 29.35 -0.49
CA ALA A 111 -1.87 29.76 -1.80
C ALA A 111 -0.39 30.15 -1.79
N VAL A 112 0.29 29.84 -2.90
CA VAL A 112 1.69 30.18 -3.15
C VAL A 112 1.76 31.26 -4.23
N THR A 113 2.61 32.24 -4.07
CA THR A 113 2.84 33.28 -5.09
C THR A 113 3.85 32.78 -6.12
N GLY A 114 3.52 32.86 -7.41
CA GLY A 114 4.44 32.51 -8.50
C GLY A 114 4.04 31.28 -9.31
N GLY A 115 2.73 31.00 -9.43
CA GLY A 115 2.18 29.93 -10.27
C GLY A 115 2.34 28.54 -9.67
N ALA A 116 2.61 27.55 -10.51
CA ALA A 116 2.79 26.17 -10.08
C ALA A 116 3.90 26.00 -9.04
N ALA A 117 3.66 25.20 -8.02
CA ALA A 117 4.62 24.88 -6.97
C ALA A 117 5.23 23.48 -7.20
N TRP A 118 6.51 23.42 -7.53
CA TRP A 118 7.20 22.22 -7.96
C TRP A 118 7.83 21.41 -6.83
N CYS A 119 8.31 22.11 -5.81
CA CYS A 119 9.10 21.49 -4.75
C CYS A 119 8.86 22.18 -3.42
N MET A 120 9.05 21.45 -2.34
CA MET A 120 9.02 21.98 -0.98
C MET A 120 9.99 21.23 -0.09
N ASP A 121 10.48 21.92 0.92
CA ASP A 121 11.32 21.35 1.96
C ASP A 121 11.14 22.10 3.28
N VAL A 122 11.37 21.45 4.41
CA VAL A 122 11.24 22.00 5.75
C VAL A 122 12.59 22.06 6.44
N ASN A 123 12.83 23.11 7.22
CA ASN A 123 14.04 23.23 7.99
C ASN A 123 14.16 22.13 9.07
N HIS A 124 15.35 21.82 9.52
CA HIS A 124 15.64 20.75 10.49
C HIS A 124 14.80 20.86 11.79
N LYS A 125 14.44 22.07 12.20
CA LYS A 125 13.60 22.32 13.39
C LYS A 125 12.10 22.14 13.14
N ASN A 126 11.67 21.86 11.91
CA ASN A 126 10.25 21.77 11.51
C ASN A 126 9.45 23.06 11.78
N THR A 127 10.09 24.22 11.73
CA THR A 127 9.46 25.52 12.04
C THR A 127 9.19 26.37 10.80
N CYS A 128 9.91 26.16 9.71
CA CYS A 128 9.75 26.93 8.48
C CYS A 128 9.75 26.01 7.26
N LEU A 129 8.69 26.11 6.45
CA LEU A 129 8.52 25.42 5.17
C LEU A 129 8.88 26.36 4.04
N ALA A 130 9.71 25.94 3.10
CA ALA A 130 10.05 26.65 1.88
C ALA A 130 9.45 25.96 0.65
N VAL A 131 8.87 26.73 -0.28
CA VAL A 131 8.21 26.23 -1.49
C VAL A 131 8.76 26.96 -2.71
N GLY A 132 9.23 26.21 -3.70
CA GLY A 132 9.75 26.71 -4.97
C GLY A 132 8.72 26.70 -6.08
N THR A 133 8.66 27.79 -6.88
CA THR A 133 7.60 28.02 -7.86
C THR A 133 8.09 28.14 -9.30
N GLU A 134 7.14 28.05 -10.25
CA GLU A 134 7.34 28.17 -11.70
C GLU A 134 7.96 29.52 -12.09
N ASP A 135 7.49 30.61 -11.48
CA ASP A 135 7.99 31.95 -11.76
C ASP A 135 9.36 32.27 -11.13
N GLY A 136 9.92 31.31 -10.37
CA GLY A 136 11.23 31.45 -9.74
C GLY A 136 11.20 32.17 -8.39
N TYR A 137 10.10 32.14 -7.67
CA TYR A 137 9.99 32.61 -6.30
C TYR A 137 10.13 31.47 -5.30
N ILE A 138 10.70 31.77 -4.14
CA ILE A 138 10.63 30.93 -2.94
C ILE A 138 9.66 31.59 -1.99
N ASN A 139 8.62 30.87 -1.59
CA ASN A 139 7.69 31.28 -0.56
C ASN A 139 8.03 30.57 0.73
N THR A 140 8.10 31.28 1.85
CA THR A 140 8.32 30.68 3.17
C THR A 140 7.08 30.78 4.03
N PHE A 141 6.83 29.73 4.81
CA PHE A 141 5.69 29.62 5.71
C PHE A 141 6.17 29.20 7.09
N THR A 142 5.75 29.90 8.12
CA THR A 142 5.96 29.47 9.50
C THR A 142 5.02 28.31 9.82
N VAL A 143 5.57 27.22 10.29
CA VAL A 143 4.83 26.02 10.70
C VAL A 143 4.40 26.17 12.15
N THR A 144 3.12 26.37 12.40
CA THR A 144 2.53 26.33 13.74
C THR A 144 1.87 24.97 14.00
N CYS A 145 1.42 24.71 15.23
CA CYS A 145 0.77 23.43 15.57
C CYS A 145 -0.48 23.14 14.74
N ASP A 146 -1.22 24.15 14.31
CA ASP A 146 -2.52 23.97 13.64
C ASP A 146 -2.56 24.42 12.19
N ALA A 147 -1.65 25.31 11.77
CA ALA A 147 -1.71 25.96 10.46
C ALA A 147 -0.33 26.25 9.88
N LEU A 148 -0.30 26.55 8.57
CA LEU A 148 0.80 27.23 7.92
C LEU A 148 0.48 28.72 7.82
N ILE A 149 1.42 29.56 8.27
CA ILE A 149 1.28 31.01 8.20
C ILE A 149 2.30 31.52 7.18
N TYR A 150 1.82 32.22 6.15
CA TYR A 150 2.70 32.89 5.18
C TYR A 150 3.65 33.82 5.90
N GLU A 151 4.94 33.70 5.62
CA GLU A 151 5.97 34.56 6.23
C GLU A 151 6.46 35.60 5.23
N ARG A 152 7.04 35.18 4.13
CA ARG A 152 7.57 36.07 3.10
C ARG A 152 7.84 35.37 1.77
N ILE A 153 8.19 36.18 0.77
CA ILE A 153 8.69 35.76 -0.53
C ILE A 153 10.14 36.22 -0.68
N PHE A 154 10.98 35.38 -1.29
CA PHE A 154 12.38 35.70 -1.60
C PHE A 154 12.48 36.38 -2.95
N ASP A 155 13.65 36.94 -3.25
CA ASP A 155 13.94 37.57 -4.54
C ASP A 155 13.67 36.60 -5.69
N LYS A 156 13.18 37.16 -6.81
CA LYS A 156 12.89 36.38 -8.00
C LYS A 156 14.18 35.90 -8.67
N GLN A 157 14.27 34.61 -8.96
CA GLN A 157 15.29 34.10 -9.86
C GLN A 157 14.77 33.94 -11.30
N LYS A 158 15.69 33.90 -12.24
CA LYS A 158 15.34 33.56 -13.62
C LYS A 158 15.13 32.05 -13.76
N GLY A 159 13.96 31.64 -14.25
CA GLY A 159 13.56 30.26 -14.45
C GLY A 159 12.92 29.61 -13.22
N ARG A 160 12.21 28.50 -13.47
CA ARG A 160 11.47 27.75 -12.46
C ARG A 160 12.39 27.12 -11.43
N ILE A 161 11.91 26.97 -10.20
CA ILE A 161 12.58 26.26 -9.11
C ILE A 161 12.04 24.83 -9.10
N LEU A 162 12.86 23.86 -9.48
CA LEU A 162 12.47 22.45 -9.62
C LEU A 162 12.77 21.61 -8.37
N CYS A 163 13.79 22.01 -7.61
CA CYS A 163 14.17 21.35 -6.37
C CYS A 163 14.65 22.37 -5.35
N ILE A 164 14.40 22.12 -4.08
CA ILE A 164 14.73 22.98 -2.95
C ILE A 164 15.18 22.12 -1.77
N LYS A 165 16.18 22.58 -1.04
CA LYS A 165 16.64 21.95 0.21
C LYS A 165 17.12 23.00 1.20
N TRP A 166 16.81 22.77 2.47
CA TRP A 166 17.38 23.52 3.57
C TRP A 166 18.76 22.96 3.93
N ASP A 167 19.63 23.84 4.45
CA ASP A 167 20.81 23.40 5.16
C ASP A 167 20.47 22.87 6.56
N ASN A 168 21.42 22.19 7.19
CA ASN A 168 21.22 21.58 8.51
C ASN A 168 21.11 22.61 9.64
N THR A 169 21.60 23.84 9.43
CA THR A 169 21.52 24.93 10.41
C THR A 169 20.17 25.67 10.36
N GLY A 170 19.50 25.66 9.21
CA GLY A 170 18.29 26.42 8.92
C GLY A 170 18.58 27.89 8.58
N GLU A 171 19.83 28.22 8.20
CA GLU A 171 20.24 29.58 7.83
C GLU A 171 20.29 29.79 6.31
N MET A 172 20.44 28.70 5.56
CA MET A 172 20.54 28.74 4.10
C MET A 172 19.51 27.83 3.42
N ILE A 173 19.10 28.23 2.22
CA ILE A 173 18.26 27.44 1.33
C ILE A 173 19.00 27.25 0.01
N TYR A 174 18.95 26.04 -0.53
CA TYR A 174 19.55 25.69 -1.81
C TYR A 174 18.46 25.39 -2.82
N THR A 175 18.58 25.96 -4.03
CA THR A 175 17.61 25.75 -5.10
C THR A 175 18.28 25.32 -6.39
N GLY A 176 17.68 24.35 -7.07
CA GLY A 176 18.07 23.91 -8.40
C GLY A 176 17.08 24.40 -9.46
N SER A 177 17.63 24.84 -10.58
CA SER A 177 16.92 25.39 -11.71
C SER A 177 17.61 25.04 -13.02
N THR A 178 17.23 25.65 -14.11
CA THR A 178 17.93 25.53 -15.39
C THR A 178 19.31 26.18 -15.30
N ASP A 179 20.36 25.42 -15.59
CA ASP A 179 21.78 25.77 -15.60
C ASP A 179 22.36 26.29 -14.27
N THR A 180 21.58 26.38 -13.21
CA THR A 180 22.03 27.05 -11.99
C THR A 180 21.57 26.39 -10.71
N ILE A 181 22.47 26.36 -9.73
CA ILE A 181 22.16 26.14 -8.32
C ILE A 181 22.39 27.47 -7.60
N ARG A 182 21.48 27.86 -6.74
CA ARG A 182 21.57 29.09 -5.94
C ARG A 182 21.58 28.79 -4.46
N VAL A 183 22.37 29.57 -3.74
CA VAL A 183 22.43 29.59 -2.28
C VAL A 183 21.73 30.87 -1.81
N TRP A 184 20.76 30.72 -0.94
CA TRP A 184 19.95 31.84 -0.41
C TRP A 184 20.17 31.94 1.09
N ASN A 185 20.26 33.18 1.57
CA ASN A 185 20.18 33.45 3.00
C ASN A 185 18.72 33.42 3.45
N ALA A 186 18.38 32.52 4.35
CA ALA A 186 17.01 32.33 4.81
C ALA A 186 16.47 33.54 5.61
N ILE A 187 17.35 34.31 6.27
CA ILE A 187 16.98 35.47 7.06
C ILE A 187 16.76 36.71 6.16
N SER A 188 17.60 36.98 5.17
CA SER A 188 17.47 38.16 4.32
C SER A 188 16.58 37.92 3.10
N GLY A 189 16.47 36.71 2.62
CA GLY A 189 15.76 36.32 1.37
C GLY A 189 16.55 36.61 0.10
N HIS A 190 17.84 37.02 0.20
CA HIS A 190 18.71 37.35 -0.92
C HIS A 190 19.61 36.18 -1.30
N ALA A 191 19.94 36.07 -2.58
CA ALA A 191 20.88 35.07 -3.07
C ALA A 191 22.32 35.45 -2.67
N ILE A 192 23.05 34.53 -2.04
CA ILE A 192 24.47 34.68 -1.66
C ILE A 192 25.37 34.27 -2.82
N HIS A 193 25.15 33.05 -3.34
CA HIS A 193 25.94 32.47 -4.42
C HIS A 193 25.08 31.98 -5.57
N LYS A 194 25.65 32.02 -6.77
CA LYS A 194 25.11 31.42 -7.98
C LYS A 194 26.17 30.50 -8.59
N MET A 195 25.94 29.21 -8.51
CA MET A 195 26.77 28.19 -9.13
C MET A 195 26.16 27.84 -10.49
N THR A 196 27.00 27.82 -11.53
CA THR A 196 26.56 27.53 -12.89
C THR A 196 27.06 26.14 -13.29
N THR A 197 26.14 25.31 -13.80
CA THR A 197 26.47 23.99 -14.31
C THR A 197 27.04 24.11 -15.72
N SER A 198 27.99 23.22 -16.08
CA SER A 198 28.48 23.16 -17.44
C SER A 198 27.41 22.60 -18.39
N ARG A 199 27.38 23.10 -19.62
CA ARG A 199 26.54 22.58 -20.70
C ARG A 199 27.32 21.60 -21.55
N LYS A 200 26.69 20.48 -21.96
CA LYS A 200 27.33 19.53 -22.88
C LYS A 200 27.44 20.10 -24.30
N GLU A 201 26.44 20.87 -24.73
CA GLU A 201 26.35 21.57 -26.00
C GLU A 201 25.96 23.03 -25.73
N ALA A 202 26.50 23.98 -26.44
CA ALA A 202 26.29 25.41 -26.20
C ALA A 202 24.79 25.85 -26.26
N LYS A 203 23.97 25.11 -27.01
CA LYS A 203 22.54 25.42 -27.23
C LYS A 203 21.61 24.61 -26.30
N LYS A 204 22.10 23.60 -25.58
CA LYS A 204 21.28 22.76 -24.69
C LYS A 204 21.44 23.17 -23.24
N GLU A 205 20.35 23.55 -22.62
CA GLU A 205 20.28 23.87 -21.20
C GLU A 205 20.41 22.62 -20.33
N THR A 206 21.04 22.76 -19.18
CA THR A 206 21.17 21.69 -18.18
C THR A 206 20.13 21.91 -17.09
N ILE A 207 19.23 20.96 -16.89
CA ILE A 207 18.18 21.04 -15.88
C ILE A 207 18.66 20.32 -14.62
N ILE A 208 18.57 20.98 -13.47
CA ILE A 208 18.82 20.38 -12.16
C ILE A 208 17.48 19.84 -11.64
N TRP A 209 17.33 18.52 -11.61
CA TRP A 209 16.08 17.87 -11.20
C TRP A 209 15.97 17.65 -9.71
N CYS A 210 17.07 17.34 -9.04
CA CYS A 210 17.06 16.99 -7.63
C CYS A 210 18.29 17.51 -6.90
N LEU A 211 18.14 17.80 -5.62
CA LEU A 211 19.17 18.23 -4.68
C LEU A 211 19.07 17.42 -3.39
N GLU A 212 20.24 17.16 -2.78
CA GLU A 212 20.37 16.71 -1.40
C GLU A 212 21.54 17.44 -0.73
N VAL A 213 21.55 17.41 0.61
CA VAL A 213 22.56 18.11 1.41
C VAL A 213 23.11 17.16 2.46
N THR A 214 24.44 17.06 2.54
CA THR A 214 25.12 16.27 3.59
C THR A 214 25.23 17.06 4.89
N ASP A 215 25.52 16.36 6.01
CA ASP A 215 25.78 17.03 7.30
C ASP A 215 26.97 18.02 7.25
N ASP A 216 27.93 17.78 6.38
CA ASP A 216 29.06 18.67 6.11
C ASP A 216 28.68 19.88 5.22
N ASN A 217 27.40 20.11 4.97
CA ASN A 217 26.87 21.15 4.07
C ASN A 217 27.33 21.05 2.62
N ILE A 218 27.67 19.85 2.12
CA ILE A 218 27.97 19.64 0.70
C ILE A 218 26.65 19.44 -0.04
N ILE A 219 26.42 20.22 -1.09
CA ILE A 219 25.24 20.07 -1.95
C ILE A 219 25.52 18.97 -2.97
N ILE A 220 24.58 18.07 -3.13
CA ILE A 220 24.60 17.00 -4.14
C ILE A 220 23.48 17.28 -5.13
N SER A 221 23.81 17.34 -6.42
CA SER A 221 22.84 17.62 -7.49
C SER A 221 22.82 16.53 -8.54
N GLY A 222 21.60 16.19 -8.99
CA GLY A 222 21.36 15.35 -10.17
C GLY A 222 20.84 16.19 -11.33
N ASP A 223 21.43 16.02 -12.51
CA ASP A 223 21.10 16.83 -13.67
C ASP A 223 20.59 16.04 -14.89
N SER A 224 20.09 16.77 -15.91
CA SER A 224 19.59 16.22 -17.16
C SER A 224 20.66 15.60 -18.07
N ARG A 225 21.94 15.75 -17.73
CA ARG A 225 23.05 15.09 -18.44
C ARG A 225 23.35 13.70 -17.89
N GLY A 226 22.78 13.34 -16.75
CA GLY A 226 23.09 12.13 -16.00
C GLY A 226 24.32 12.29 -15.11
N CYS A 227 24.69 13.51 -14.78
CA CYS A 227 25.80 13.81 -13.89
C CYS A 227 25.30 13.97 -12.45
N LEU A 228 26.01 13.32 -11.52
CA LEU A 228 25.92 13.54 -10.10
C LEU A 228 27.07 14.44 -9.68
N SER A 229 26.76 15.65 -9.20
CA SER A 229 27.78 16.67 -8.89
C SER A 229 27.70 17.10 -7.43
N PHE A 230 28.88 17.33 -6.83
CA PHE A 230 29.07 17.73 -5.45
C PHE A 230 29.61 19.14 -5.39
N TRP A 231 29.00 20.02 -4.59
CA TRP A 231 29.27 21.45 -4.57
C TRP A 231 29.55 21.92 -3.15
N ASP A 232 30.51 22.86 -3.02
CA ASP A 232 30.72 23.60 -1.78
C ASP A 232 29.86 24.88 -1.80
N PRO A 233 28.85 25.02 -0.94
CA PRO A 233 27.99 26.20 -0.90
C PRO A 233 28.68 27.43 -0.34
N HIS A 234 29.73 27.29 0.49
CA HIS A 234 30.43 28.41 1.10
C HIS A 234 31.36 29.09 0.08
N MET A 235 32.05 28.26 -0.71
CA MET A 235 32.95 28.78 -1.76
C MET A 235 32.24 28.99 -3.10
N GLY A 236 31.02 28.44 -3.27
CA GLY A 236 30.30 28.48 -4.52
C GLY A 236 30.95 27.68 -5.66
N THR A 237 31.72 26.64 -5.35
CA THR A 237 32.56 25.89 -6.30
C THR A 237 32.14 24.42 -6.43
N LEU A 238 32.44 23.84 -7.61
CA LEU A 238 32.28 22.40 -7.86
C LEU A 238 33.42 21.65 -7.20
N ILE A 239 33.15 20.67 -6.35
CA ILE A 239 34.15 19.80 -5.72
C ILE A 239 34.47 18.63 -6.65
N GLU A 240 33.47 17.86 -7.04
CA GLU A 240 33.60 16.72 -7.94
C GLU A 240 32.30 16.47 -8.72
N SER A 241 32.43 15.80 -9.87
CA SER A 241 31.30 15.44 -10.71
C SER A 241 31.51 14.07 -11.34
N HIS A 242 30.49 13.22 -11.31
CA HIS A 242 30.52 11.88 -11.84
C HIS A 242 29.45 11.71 -12.93
N GLU A 243 29.81 11.26 -14.11
CA GLU A 243 28.89 10.79 -15.13
C GLU A 243 28.29 9.46 -14.65
N SER A 244 27.15 9.55 -13.99
CA SER A 244 26.51 8.44 -13.32
C SER A 244 25.55 7.70 -14.23
N HIS A 245 24.69 8.41 -14.94
CA HIS A 245 23.62 7.86 -15.77
C HIS A 245 23.78 8.26 -17.23
N THR A 246 23.17 7.49 -18.15
CA THR A 246 23.14 7.82 -19.58
C THR A 246 22.03 8.81 -19.93
N ALA A 247 21.11 9.03 -18.99
CA ALA A 247 19.97 9.92 -19.10
C ALA A 247 19.77 10.71 -17.80
N ASP A 248 18.72 11.49 -17.71
CA ASP A 248 18.40 12.39 -16.60
C ASP A 248 18.39 11.68 -15.26
N ILE A 249 18.99 12.29 -14.22
CA ILE A 249 18.87 11.89 -12.82
C ILE A 249 17.68 12.65 -12.23
N LEU A 250 16.62 11.91 -11.87
CA LEU A 250 15.38 12.51 -11.38
C LEU A 250 15.29 12.53 -9.85
N ALA A 251 15.98 11.61 -9.18
CA ALA A 251 15.94 11.48 -7.73
C ALA A 251 17.33 11.16 -7.15
N VAL A 252 17.63 11.80 -6.03
CA VAL A 252 18.81 11.54 -5.20
C VAL A 252 18.34 11.43 -3.76
N THR A 253 18.95 10.54 -2.97
CA THR A 253 18.74 10.45 -1.52
C THR A 253 20.02 9.99 -0.83
N LEU A 254 20.16 10.36 0.43
CA LEU A 254 21.28 9.98 1.29
C LEU A 254 20.88 8.83 2.20
N SER A 255 21.87 7.99 2.57
CA SER A 255 21.69 7.05 3.67
C SER A 255 21.65 7.80 5.02
N HIS A 256 21.03 7.21 6.03
CA HIS A 256 20.93 7.81 7.36
C HIS A 256 22.29 8.18 7.96
N ASP A 257 23.33 7.40 7.67
CA ASP A 257 24.72 7.65 8.12
C ASP A 257 25.49 8.63 7.22
N MET A 258 24.82 9.25 6.20
CA MET A 258 25.38 10.21 5.24
C MET A 258 26.63 9.70 4.47
N ASN A 259 26.88 8.39 4.50
CA ASN A 259 28.05 7.79 3.84
C ASN A 259 27.72 7.21 2.46
N ILE A 260 26.46 7.09 2.10
CA ILE A 260 26.03 6.55 0.81
C ILE A 260 25.01 7.49 0.18
N VAL A 261 25.28 7.87 -1.07
CA VAL A 261 24.34 8.59 -1.94
C VAL A 261 23.72 7.59 -2.90
N TYR A 262 22.42 7.61 -3.02
CA TYR A 262 21.69 6.85 -4.03
C TYR A 262 21.13 7.81 -5.07
N CYS A 263 21.30 7.48 -6.35
CA CYS A 263 20.73 8.24 -7.46
C CYS A 263 20.01 7.33 -8.45
N ALA A 264 18.96 7.83 -9.04
CA ALA A 264 18.18 7.15 -10.08
C ALA A 264 17.47 8.17 -10.98
N GLY A 265 17.00 7.71 -12.12
CA GLY A 265 16.33 8.59 -13.07
C GLY A 265 15.68 7.84 -14.22
N VAL A 266 15.82 8.39 -15.43
CA VAL A 266 15.25 7.83 -16.66
C VAL A 266 15.86 6.47 -17.00
N ASP A 267 17.13 6.26 -16.68
CA ASP A 267 17.69 4.90 -16.64
C ASP A 267 17.03 4.11 -15.51
N PRO A 268 16.44 2.91 -15.75
CA PRO A 268 15.77 2.12 -14.73
C PRO A 268 16.77 1.43 -13.76
N VAL A 269 17.81 2.14 -13.39
CA VAL A 269 18.91 1.66 -12.54
C VAL A 269 19.07 2.59 -11.35
N VAL A 270 19.12 2.03 -10.15
CA VAL A 270 19.51 2.77 -8.96
C VAL A 270 21.01 2.55 -8.73
N ARG A 271 21.78 3.63 -8.66
CA ARG A 271 23.21 3.62 -8.41
C ARG A 271 23.54 4.18 -7.05
N SER A 272 24.60 3.68 -6.43
CA SER A 272 25.09 4.19 -5.17
C SER A 272 26.52 4.72 -5.29
N PHE A 273 26.84 5.73 -4.49
CA PHE A 273 28.19 6.25 -4.29
C PHE A 273 28.49 6.22 -2.81
N CYS A 274 29.65 5.67 -2.45
CA CYS A 274 30.08 5.55 -1.06
C CYS A 274 31.20 6.58 -0.77
N LYS A 275 31.10 7.27 0.36
CA LYS A 275 32.12 8.20 0.86
C LYS A 275 33.26 7.39 1.44
N ILE A 276 34.47 7.49 0.85
CA ILE A 276 35.68 6.78 1.27
C ILE A 276 36.76 7.79 1.56
N THR A 277 37.43 7.69 2.69
CA THR A 277 38.60 8.49 3.01
C THR A 277 39.87 7.84 2.40
N MET A 278 40.48 8.49 1.44
CA MET A 278 41.69 8.00 0.79
C MET A 278 42.86 8.04 1.76
N LYS A 279 43.53 6.89 1.97
CA LYS A 279 44.68 6.77 2.87
C LYS A 279 45.85 7.65 2.45
N SER A 280 45.98 7.98 1.16
CA SER A 280 47.09 8.78 0.59
C SER A 280 46.91 10.28 0.78
N SER A 281 45.68 10.80 0.77
CA SER A 281 45.40 12.23 0.84
C SER A 281 44.65 12.68 2.09
N GLY A 282 44.09 11.74 2.83
CA GLY A 282 43.23 12.03 3.98
C GLY A 282 41.91 12.72 3.60
N ARG A 283 41.65 12.96 2.30
CA ARG A 283 40.43 13.65 1.83
C ARG A 283 39.29 12.64 1.57
N PRO A 284 38.06 12.96 1.93
CA PRO A 284 36.91 12.17 1.55
C PRO A 284 36.67 12.27 0.03
N GLN A 285 36.39 11.16 -0.61
CA GLN A 285 36.06 11.06 -2.03
C GLN A 285 34.82 10.14 -2.20
N TRP A 286 33.97 10.46 -3.15
CA TRP A 286 32.81 9.64 -3.48
C TRP A 286 33.16 8.63 -4.58
N VAL A 287 32.99 7.36 -4.29
CA VAL A 287 33.36 6.27 -5.20
C VAL A 287 32.08 5.50 -5.59
N LYS A 288 31.97 5.18 -6.88
CA LYS A 288 30.84 4.40 -7.40
C LYS A 288 30.75 3.04 -6.71
N GLY A 289 29.58 2.74 -6.15
CA GLY A 289 29.25 1.52 -5.44
C GLY A 289 28.40 0.57 -6.29
N ILE A 290 27.34 0.06 -5.70
CA ILE A 290 26.48 -1.01 -6.25
C ILE A 290 25.43 -0.44 -7.19
N GLU A 291 25.19 -1.13 -8.31
CA GLU A 291 24.06 -0.90 -9.21
C GLU A 291 22.93 -1.88 -8.88
N ARG A 292 21.68 -1.38 -8.89
CA ARG A 292 20.46 -2.17 -8.65
C ARG A 292 19.47 -1.94 -9.78
N ARG A 293 19.10 -3.00 -10.48
CA ARG A 293 18.08 -2.97 -11.54
C ARG A 293 16.76 -3.47 -10.99
N LEU A 294 15.96 -2.56 -10.47
CA LEU A 294 14.73 -2.84 -9.76
C LEU A 294 13.49 -2.57 -10.60
N HIS A 295 13.55 -1.56 -11.42
CA HIS A 295 12.44 -1.05 -12.20
C HIS A 295 12.59 -1.41 -13.68
N ALA A 296 11.47 -1.42 -14.39
CA ALA A 296 11.43 -1.60 -15.84
C ALA A 296 11.44 -0.25 -16.58
N HIS A 297 11.05 0.83 -15.89
CA HIS A 297 10.89 2.19 -16.41
C HIS A 297 11.56 3.20 -15.46
N ASP A 298 11.45 4.48 -15.80
CA ASP A 298 12.00 5.61 -15.06
C ASP A 298 11.73 5.52 -13.57
N VAL A 299 12.75 5.78 -12.77
CA VAL A 299 12.65 5.90 -11.32
C VAL A 299 12.54 7.38 -10.99
N ARG A 300 11.42 7.80 -10.42
CA ARG A 300 11.14 9.22 -10.14
C ARG A 300 11.40 9.63 -8.71
N ALA A 301 11.36 8.69 -7.78
CA ALA A 301 11.50 9.00 -6.36
C ALA A 301 12.30 7.94 -5.64
N LEU A 302 13.15 8.39 -4.73
CA LEU A 302 13.98 7.60 -3.84
C LEU A 302 13.82 8.12 -2.41
N VAL A 303 13.79 7.22 -1.45
CA VAL A 303 13.87 7.57 -0.03
C VAL A 303 14.52 6.44 0.74
N GLU A 304 15.35 6.77 1.71
CA GLU A 304 15.90 5.80 2.65
C GLU A 304 15.06 5.80 3.91
N ALA A 305 14.74 4.61 4.43
CA ALA A 305 13.96 4.40 5.62
C ALA A 305 14.53 3.22 6.42
N ASP A 306 15.06 3.49 7.62
CA ASP A 306 15.58 2.48 8.55
C ASP A 306 16.60 1.50 7.89
N GLY A 307 17.56 1.99 7.13
CA GLY A 307 18.58 1.19 6.45
C GLY A 307 18.08 0.44 5.20
N LYS A 308 16.86 0.72 4.74
CA LYS A 308 16.26 0.18 3.53
C LYS A 308 16.01 1.30 2.53
N LEU A 309 16.42 1.09 1.29
CA LEU A 309 16.13 2.02 0.21
C LEU A 309 14.79 1.66 -0.44
N TYR A 310 13.89 2.62 -0.50
CA TYR A 310 12.64 2.57 -1.25
C TYR A 310 12.78 3.38 -2.52
N SER A 311 12.35 2.80 -3.64
CA SER A 311 12.34 3.45 -4.94
C SER A 311 11.00 3.23 -5.63
N ALA A 312 10.53 4.25 -6.36
CA ALA A 312 9.27 4.18 -7.10
C ALA A 312 9.37 5.00 -8.40
N GLY A 313 8.58 4.62 -9.40
CA GLY A 313 8.67 5.26 -10.70
C GLY A 313 7.46 4.99 -11.61
N VAL A 314 7.70 5.09 -12.91
CA VAL A 314 6.65 5.00 -13.93
C VAL A 314 6.01 3.62 -14.00
N ASP A 315 6.74 2.56 -13.67
CA ASP A 315 6.19 1.20 -13.63
C ASP A 315 5.17 0.97 -12.49
N GLY A 316 5.00 1.95 -11.61
CA GLY A 316 4.04 1.93 -10.51
C GLY A 316 4.46 1.07 -9.31
N TYR A 317 5.49 0.25 -9.42
CA TYR A 317 5.97 -0.56 -8.31
C TYR A 317 6.69 0.27 -7.25
N LEU A 318 6.44 -0.05 -5.99
CA LEU A 318 7.28 0.37 -4.88
C LEU A 318 8.31 -0.74 -4.63
N ALA A 319 9.59 -0.46 -4.86
CA ALA A 319 10.65 -1.43 -4.65
C ALA A 319 11.43 -1.12 -3.38
N GLN A 320 11.61 -2.12 -2.53
CA GLN A 320 12.45 -2.09 -1.33
C GLN A 320 13.74 -2.84 -1.60
N SER A 321 14.86 -2.24 -1.29
CA SER A 321 16.16 -2.90 -1.39
C SER A 321 17.06 -2.58 -0.20
N SER A 322 17.84 -3.56 0.24
CA SER A 322 18.88 -3.39 1.27
C SER A 322 20.14 -4.16 0.90
N TYR A 323 21.27 -3.76 1.47
CA TYR A 323 22.55 -4.43 1.33
C TYR A 323 23.52 -3.96 2.42
N PRO A 324 24.30 -4.86 3.03
CA PRO A 324 24.07 -6.27 3.28
C PRO A 324 23.03 -6.53 4.38
N PRO A 325 22.23 -7.61 4.34
CA PRO A 325 22.16 -8.62 3.29
C PRO A 325 21.41 -8.11 2.05
N LYS A 326 21.62 -8.74 0.89
CA LYS A 326 20.88 -8.41 -0.33
C LYS A 326 19.44 -8.85 -0.20
N VAL A 327 18.55 -7.90 0.03
CA VAL A 327 17.09 -8.10 0.01
C VAL A 327 16.51 -7.23 -1.08
N LEU A 328 15.61 -7.80 -1.86
CA LEU A 328 14.95 -7.13 -2.96
C LEU A 328 13.48 -7.55 -2.99
N VAL A 329 12.60 -6.62 -2.75
CA VAL A 329 11.15 -6.83 -2.75
C VAL A 329 10.47 -5.77 -3.60
N LYS A 330 9.49 -6.19 -4.41
CA LYS A 330 8.67 -5.28 -5.22
C LYS A 330 7.22 -5.40 -4.79
N TYR A 331 6.62 -4.29 -4.41
CA TYR A 331 5.21 -4.17 -4.07
C TYR A 331 4.46 -3.66 -5.30
N PRO A 332 3.48 -4.43 -5.82
CA PRO A 332 2.74 -4.04 -7.02
C PRO A 332 1.80 -2.84 -6.77
N PRO A 333 1.42 -2.09 -7.82
CA PRO A 333 0.51 -0.94 -7.72
C PRO A 333 -0.96 -1.39 -7.55
N LEU A 334 -1.24 -2.13 -6.48
CA LEU A 334 -2.58 -2.62 -6.16
C LEU A 334 -3.40 -1.58 -5.40
N LEU A 335 -4.71 -1.73 -5.45
CA LEU A 335 -5.62 -0.94 -4.62
C LEU A 335 -5.61 -1.45 -3.17
N GLN A 336 -5.97 -0.57 -2.24
CA GLN A 336 -6.14 -0.97 -0.84
C GLN A 336 -7.22 -2.05 -0.71
N ILE A 337 -6.92 -3.12 0.01
CA ILE A 337 -7.80 -4.27 0.24
C ILE A 337 -8.99 -3.87 1.14
N PRO A 338 -10.20 -4.41 0.90
CA PRO A 338 -10.58 -5.43 -0.10
C PRO A 338 -10.84 -4.87 -1.51
N CYS A 339 -10.36 -5.55 -2.54
CA CYS A 339 -10.58 -5.20 -3.94
C CYS A 339 -11.59 -6.13 -4.63
N ALA A 340 -11.88 -7.26 -4.03
CA ALA A 340 -12.81 -8.25 -4.55
C ALA A 340 -13.72 -8.76 -3.42
N THR A 341 -14.95 -9.12 -3.77
CA THR A 341 -15.91 -9.75 -2.85
C THR A 341 -16.72 -10.80 -3.59
N VAL A 342 -16.71 -12.02 -3.06
CA VAL A 342 -17.45 -13.16 -3.65
C VAL A 342 -18.83 -13.29 -3.04
N CYS A 343 -19.83 -13.45 -3.89
CA CYS A 343 -21.21 -13.78 -3.52
C CYS A 343 -21.46 -15.25 -3.79
N LYS A 344 -21.34 -16.07 -2.74
CA LYS A 344 -21.37 -17.55 -2.83
C LYS A 344 -22.67 -18.09 -3.45
N LYS A 345 -23.84 -17.52 -3.11
CA LYS A 345 -25.13 -18.00 -3.58
C LYS A 345 -25.37 -17.82 -5.08
N SER A 346 -24.92 -16.72 -5.63
CA SER A 346 -25.14 -16.33 -7.04
C SER A 346 -23.95 -16.63 -7.95
N ARG A 347 -22.88 -17.22 -7.42
CA ARG A 347 -21.59 -17.41 -8.11
C ARG A 347 -21.07 -16.12 -8.76
N CYS A 348 -21.30 -14.98 -8.11
CA CYS A 348 -20.85 -13.68 -8.61
C CYS A 348 -19.66 -13.17 -7.83
N ILE A 349 -18.83 -12.37 -8.49
CA ILE A 349 -17.74 -11.62 -7.89
C ILE A 349 -17.86 -10.14 -8.24
N LEU A 350 -17.75 -9.28 -7.23
CA LEU A 350 -17.61 -7.86 -7.39
C LEU A 350 -16.14 -7.50 -7.39
N LEU A 351 -15.66 -6.84 -8.44
CA LEU A 351 -14.29 -6.35 -8.59
C LEU A 351 -14.28 -4.82 -8.52
N ARG A 352 -13.41 -4.26 -7.66
CA ARG A 352 -13.25 -2.82 -7.51
C ARG A 352 -12.06 -2.32 -8.32
N TYR A 353 -12.31 -1.31 -9.16
CA TYR A 353 -11.32 -0.50 -9.85
C TYR A 353 -11.27 0.91 -9.23
N PRO A 354 -10.34 1.78 -9.59
CA PRO A 354 -10.27 3.14 -9.01
C PRO A 354 -11.58 3.93 -9.16
N ASN A 355 -12.18 3.95 -10.36
CA ASN A 355 -13.34 4.78 -10.70
C ASN A 355 -14.56 3.99 -11.21
N PHE A 356 -14.52 2.67 -11.17
CA PHE A 356 -15.67 1.82 -11.53
C PHE A 356 -15.67 0.49 -10.76
N LEU A 357 -16.82 -0.18 -10.75
CA LEU A 357 -17.02 -1.52 -10.24
C LEU A 357 -17.48 -2.44 -11.37
N GLU A 358 -17.04 -3.68 -11.34
CA GLU A 358 -17.52 -4.74 -12.24
C GLU A 358 -18.12 -5.89 -11.44
N LEU A 359 -19.30 -6.34 -11.84
CA LEU A 359 -19.93 -7.55 -11.32
C LEU A 359 -19.87 -8.62 -12.41
N TRP A 360 -19.23 -9.74 -12.08
CA TRP A 360 -19.10 -10.88 -12.97
C TRP A 360 -19.78 -12.09 -12.39
N ARG A 361 -20.49 -12.85 -13.22
CA ARG A 361 -20.92 -14.21 -12.90
C ARG A 361 -19.81 -15.17 -13.32
N LEU A 362 -19.35 -15.96 -12.36
CA LEU A 362 -18.32 -16.97 -12.60
C LEU A 362 -18.94 -18.16 -13.34
N GLY A 363 -18.20 -18.68 -14.31
CA GLY A 363 -18.59 -19.86 -15.03
C GLY A 363 -18.55 -21.14 -14.14
N SER A 364 -19.08 -22.21 -14.67
CA SER A 364 -19.05 -23.54 -14.05
C SER A 364 -18.12 -24.48 -14.83
N SER A 365 -17.50 -25.42 -14.12
CA SER A 365 -16.71 -26.49 -14.74
C SER A 365 -17.51 -27.79 -14.80
N THR A 366 -17.16 -28.65 -15.76
CA THR A 366 -17.72 -30.00 -15.89
C THR A 366 -17.69 -30.74 -14.55
N LYS A 367 -18.77 -31.46 -14.24
CA LYS A 367 -18.79 -32.42 -13.13
C LYS A 367 -17.95 -33.62 -13.52
N VAL A 368 -16.71 -33.64 -13.06
CA VAL A 368 -15.81 -34.80 -13.22
C VAL A 368 -16.07 -35.74 -12.07
N SER A 369 -16.22 -37.05 -12.38
CA SER A 369 -16.34 -38.08 -11.35
C SER A 369 -15.14 -38.03 -10.41
N SER A 370 -15.35 -38.18 -9.11
CA SER A 370 -14.33 -38.06 -8.06
C SER A 370 -13.11 -38.97 -8.25
N GLU A 371 -13.22 -40.02 -9.04
CA GLU A 371 -12.18 -40.99 -9.31
C GLU A 371 -11.12 -40.52 -10.32
N SER A 372 -11.41 -39.50 -11.12
CA SER A 372 -10.51 -38.99 -12.18
C SER A 372 -9.77 -37.71 -11.82
N ILE A 373 -9.93 -37.19 -10.59
CA ILE A 373 -9.30 -35.93 -10.16
C ILE A 373 -7.82 -36.16 -9.87
N ARG A 374 -6.93 -35.56 -10.70
CA ARG A 374 -5.47 -35.55 -10.47
C ARG A 374 -5.02 -34.14 -10.05
N PRO A 375 -4.09 -33.99 -9.08
CA PRO A 375 -3.52 -32.70 -8.72
C PRO A 375 -2.87 -32.03 -9.93
N GLY A 376 -3.15 -30.72 -10.12
CA GLY A 376 -2.60 -29.94 -11.24
C GLY A 376 -3.33 -30.07 -12.57
N MET A 377 -4.41 -30.84 -12.65
CA MET A 377 -5.21 -30.96 -13.87
C MET A 377 -6.01 -29.68 -14.12
N LEU A 378 -6.01 -29.20 -15.36
CA LEU A 378 -6.83 -28.08 -15.81
C LEU A 378 -8.20 -28.60 -16.26
N TYR A 379 -9.26 -28.02 -15.72
CA TYR A 379 -10.64 -28.30 -16.12
C TYR A 379 -11.10 -27.27 -17.12
N GLN A 380 -11.80 -27.72 -18.16
CA GLN A 380 -12.49 -26.84 -19.09
C GLN A 380 -13.75 -26.27 -18.43
N LEU A 381 -14.04 -25.00 -18.73
CA LEU A 381 -15.29 -24.38 -18.32
C LEU A 381 -16.39 -24.82 -19.31
N GLU A 382 -17.54 -25.21 -18.75
CA GLU A 382 -18.78 -25.41 -19.53
C GLU A 382 -19.44 -24.07 -19.85
N GLU A 383 -19.41 -23.16 -18.87
CA GLU A 383 -19.91 -21.81 -19.00
C GLU A 383 -18.75 -20.84 -18.79
N GLU A 384 -18.56 -19.88 -19.70
CA GLU A 384 -17.56 -18.83 -19.52
C GLU A 384 -18.05 -17.76 -18.53
N PRO A 385 -17.11 -17.03 -17.86
CA PRO A 385 -17.48 -15.93 -16.99
C PRO A 385 -18.12 -14.79 -17.79
N ILE A 386 -19.25 -14.27 -17.31
CA ILE A 386 -20.04 -13.23 -17.96
C ILE A 386 -20.02 -11.96 -17.09
N LYS A 387 -19.67 -10.82 -17.73
CA LYS A 387 -19.81 -9.53 -17.08
C LYS A 387 -21.27 -9.10 -17.06
N LEU A 388 -21.85 -9.03 -15.85
CA LEU A 388 -23.25 -8.67 -15.65
C LEU A 388 -23.47 -7.16 -15.63
N LEU A 389 -22.51 -6.43 -15.04
CA LEU A 389 -22.71 -5.02 -14.74
C LEU A 389 -21.36 -4.30 -14.66
N GLN A 390 -21.33 -3.05 -15.14
CA GLN A 390 -20.25 -2.11 -14.89
C GLN A 390 -20.83 -0.78 -14.37
N LEU A 391 -20.45 -0.38 -13.15
CA LEU A 391 -20.88 0.87 -12.52
C LEU A 391 -19.71 1.86 -12.54
N LYS A 392 -19.78 2.90 -13.35
CA LYS A 392 -18.81 4.00 -13.40
C LYS A 392 -19.24 5.14 -12.47
N THR A 393 -18.25 5.77 -11.84
CA THR A 393 -18.47 6.99 -11.06
C THR A 393 -18.74 8.18 -11.97
N LYS A 394 -19.37 9.22 -11.43
CA LYS A 394 -19.46 10.50 -12.13
C LYS A 394 -18.13 11.26 -12.00
N LYS A 395 -17.70 11.94 -13.07
CA LYS A 395 -16.47 12.74 -13.11
C LYS A 395 -15.19 11.95 -12.76
N ASP A 396 -15.19 10.64 -12.99
CA ASP A 396 -14.05 9.74 -12.71
C ASP A 396 -13.53 9.81 -11.25
N GLU A 397 -14.40 10.13 -10.28
CA GLU A 397 -14.08 10.12 -8.85
C GLU A 397 -13.62 8.74 -8.39
N ASN A 398 -12.64 8.71 -7.51
CA ASN A 398 -12.12 7.45 -6.96
C ASN A 398 -13.10 6.80 -5.97
N ILE A 399 -13.27 5.49 -6.09
CA ILE A 399 -14.09 4.69 -5.17
C ILE A 399 -13.27 4.40 -3.92
N ILE A 400 -13.72 4.91 -2.77
CA ILE A 400 -13.07 4.73 -1.48
C ILE A 400 -13.38 3.35 -0.91
N SER A 401 -14.66 2.98 -0.90
CA SER A 401 -15.13 1.71 -0.38
C SER A 401 -16.33 1.20 -1.17
N CYS A 402 -16.50 -0.12 -1.21
CA CYS A 402 -17.66 -0.76 -1.82
C CYS A 402 -18.03 -2.02 -1.06
N ALA A 403 -19.29 -2.42 -1.15
CA ALA A 403 -19.79 -3.66 -0.61
C ALA A 403 -20.93 -4.20 -1.45
N ILE A 404 -21.09 -5.51 -1.45
CA ILE A 404 -22.20 -6.22 -2.11
C ILE A 404 -22.86 -7.16 -1.12
N ASN A 405 -24.20 -7.23 -1.18
CA ASN A 405 -24.93 -8.16 -0.35
C ASN A 405 -24.76 -9.60 -0.84
N LYS A 406 -24.86 -10.57 0.06
CA LYS A 406 -24.75 -12.01 -0.20
C LYS A 406 -25.62 -12.52 -1.35
N ASP A 407 -26.78 -11.89 -1.57
CA ASP A 407 -27.71 -12.24 -2.63
C ASP A 407 -27.40 -11.57 -3.96
N SER A 408 -26.30 -10.79 -4.05
CA SER A 408 -25.87 -9.98 -5.20
C SER A 408 -26.89 -8.91 -5.65
N LYS A 409 -27.93 -8.67 -4.84
CA LYS A 409 -29.02 -7.77 -5.22
C LYS A 409 -28.77 -6.31 -4.83
N THR A 410 -27.98 -6.07 -3.80
CA THR A 410 -27.69 -4.71 -3.33
C THR A 410 -26.21 -4.43 -3.40
N ILE A 411 -25.81 -3.40 -4.14
CA ILE A 411 -24.44 -2.92 -4.28
C ILE A 411 -24.37 -1.52 -3.73
N VAL A 412 -23.40 -1.26 -2.85
CA VAL A 412 -23.14 0.06 -2.28
C VAL A 412 -21.73 0.46 -2.57
N TYR A 413 -21.49 1.70 -2.98
CA TYR A 413 -20.17 2.27 -3.05
C TYR A 413 -20.14 3.72 -2.57
N SER A 414 -18.99 4.14 -2.07
CA SER A 414 -18.72 5.49 -1.63
C SER A 414 -17.56 6.09 -2.43
N THR A 415 -17.78 7.30 -2.93
CA THR A 415 -16.73 8.18 -3.46
C THR A 415 -16.40 9.25 -2.42
N ASP A 416 -15.59 10.23 -2.76
CA ASP A 416 -15.30 11.36 -1.90
C ASP A 416 -16.53 12.24 -1.64
N SER A 417 -17.38 12.40 -2.64
CA SER A 417 -18.51 13.31 -2.62
C SER A 417 -19.87 12.63 -2.34
N HIS A 418 -20.00 11.34 -2.64
CA HIS A 418 -21.29 10.68 -2.65
C HIS A 418 -21.26 9.21 -2.22
N VAL A 419 -22.34 8.78 -1.56
CA VAL A 419 -22.66 7.36 -1.36
C VAL A 419 -23.80 6.98 -2.29
N ARG A 420 -23.68 5.84 -2.96
CA ARG A 420 -24.70 5.34 -3.89
C ARG A 420 -25.05 3.91 -3.57
N VAL A 421 -26.36 3.65 -3.60
CA VAL A 421 -26.95 2.33 -3.40
C VAL A 421 -27.70 1.94 -4.66
N PHE A 422 -27.42 0.74 -5.14
CA PHE A 422 -28.09 0.17 -6.28
C PHE A 422 -28.69 -1.18 -5.93
N ASN A 423 -29.91 -1.40 -6.41
CA ASN A 423 -30.52 -2.73 -6.43
C ASN A 423 -30.37 -3.30 -7.84
N PHE A 424 -29.86 -4.51 -7.88
CA PHE A 424 -29.59 -5.26 -9.10
C PHE A 424 -30.47 -6.53 -9.12
N ASP A 425 -31.25 -6.71 -10.17
CA ASP A 425 -32.01 -7.92 -10.42
C ASP A 425 -31.80 -8.36 -11.89
N VAL A 426 -31.82 -9.66 -12.11
CA VAL A 426 -31.79 -10.24 -13.46
C VAL A 426 -33.18 -10.79 -13.72
N ILE A 427 -33.89 -10.14 -14.64
CA ILE A 427 -35.22 -10.52 -15.09
C ILE A 427 -35.13 -10.93 -16.55
N GLU A 428 -35.54 -12.17 -16.88
CA GLU A 428 -35.56 -12.72 -18.25
C GLU A 428 -34.26 -12.59 -19.05
N GLY A 429 -33.12 -12.64 -18.34
CA GLY A 429 -31.79 -12.48 -18.96
C GLY A 429 -31.27 -11.06 -19.02
N ASP A 430 -32.11 -10.05 -18.80
CA ASP A 430 -31.72 -8.65 -18.77
C ASP A 430 -31.40 -8.17 -17.36
N ALA A 431 -30.28 -7.44 -17.24
CA ALA A 431 -29.84 -6.85 -16.00
C ALA A 431 -30.58 -5.53 -15.75
N GLN A 432 -31.44 -5.50 -14.72
CA GLN A 432 -32.12 -4.28 -14.30
C GLN A 432 -31.40 -3.67 -13.10
N LEU A 433 -31.02 -2.40 -13.21
CA LEU A 433 -30.39 -1.64 -12.15
C LEU A 433 -31.31 -0.51 -11.70
N LEU A 434 -31.72 -0.55 -10.46
CA LEU A 434 -32.50 0.51 -9.81
C LEU A 434 -31.63 1.26 -8.82
N ARG A 435 -31.50 2.56 -9.00
CA ARG A 435 -30.88 3.42 -8.00
C ARG A 435 -31.85 3.64 -6.85
N ASN A 436 -31.40 3.40 -5.63
CA ASN A 436 -32.15 3.73 -4.44
C ASN A 436 -31.70 5.10 -3.92
N ASP A 437 -32.66 5.99 -3.77
CA ASP A 437 -32.48 7.20 -2.97
C ASP A 437 -32.65 6.77 -1.50
N THR A 438 -31.53 6.51 -0.84
CA THR A 438 -31.52 6.10 0.57
C THR A 438 -31.07 7.25 1.44
N ASP A 439 -31.66 7.34 2.64
CA ASP A 439 -31.30 8.29 3.70
C ASP A 439 -29.95 7.94 4.37
N ILE A 440 -28.93 7.64 3.56
CA ILE A 440 -27.57 7.55 4.09
C ILE A 440 -27.07 8.99 4.27
N SER A 441 -27.14 9.46 5.49
CA SER A 441 -26.75 10.84 5.87
C SER A 441 -25.24 11.12 5.74
N ALA A 442 -24.43 10.09 5.49
CA ALA A 442 -22.99 10.22 5.34
C ALA A 442 -22.61 10.51 3.89
N ASN A 443 -21.94 11.63 3.63
CA ASN A 443 -21.45 11.97 2.30
C ASN A 443 -20.27 11.07 1.87
N ARG A 444 -19.53 10.49 2.83
CA ARG A 444 -18.31 9.70 2.60
C ARG A 444 -18.24 8.55 3.60
N ILE A 445 -18.03 7.35 3.11
CA ILE A 445 -17.89 6.15 3.95
C ILE A 445 -16.51 5.54 3.70
N GLN A 446 -15.70 5.43 4.76
CA GLN A 446 -14.35 4.89 4.67
C GLN A 446 -14.33 3.36 4.58
N LYS A 447 -15.19 2.69 5.36
CA LYS A 447 -15.34 1.23 5.38
C LYS A 447 -16.81 0.85 5.41
N MET A 448 -17.15 -0.19 4.69
CA MET A 448 -18.50 -0.74 4.66
C MET A 448 -18.48 -2.25 4.53
N LEU A 449 -19.47 -2.91 5.14
CA LEU A 449 -19.55 -4.36 5.14
C LEU A 449 -21.01 -4.81 5.32
N PHE A 450 -21.46 -5.80 4.53
CA PHE A 450 -22.70 -6.52 4.79
C PHE A 450 -22.46 -7.67 5.75
N SER A 451 -23.43 -7.93 6.61
CA SER A 451 -23.40 -9.09 7.50
C SER A 451 -23.52 -10.40 6.72
N PRO A 452 -22.94 -11.51 7.20
CA PRO A 452 -23.02 -12.81 6.54
C PRO A 452 -24.44 -13.34 6.33
N ASN A 453 -25.40 -12.94 7.16
CA ASN A 453 -26.82 -13.28 6.97
C ASN A 453 -27.53 -12.39 5.91
N GLY A 454 -26.89 -11.30 5.43
CA GLY A 454 -27.45 -10.37 4.46
C GLY A 454 -28.50 -9.40 5.00
N LYS A 455 -28.76 -9.39 6.32
CA LYS A 455 -29.83 -8.58 6.93
C LYS A 455 -29.33 -7.22 7.44
N LEU A 456 -28.05 -7.09 7.74
CA LEU A 456 -27.45 -5.90 8.28
C LEU A 456 -26.39 -5.35 7.33
N PHE A 457 -26.27 -4.04 7.31
CA PHE A 457 -25.22 -3.30 6.62
C PHE A 457 -24.58 -2.33 7.59
N VAL A 458 -23.26 -2.34 7.68
CA VAL A 458 -22.50 -1.49 8.58
C VAL A 458 -21.61 -0.55 7.78
N THR A 459 -21.57 0.69 8.21
CA THR A 459 -20.70 1.72 7.66
C THR A 459 -19.86 2.33 8.76
N VAL A 460 -18.62 2.69 8.41
CA VAL A 460 -17.73 3.45 9.27
C VAL A 460 -17.36 4.75 8.58
N ASN A 461 -17.61 5.83 9.28
CA ASN A 461 -17.26 7.17 8.89
C ASN A 461 -16.47 7.86 10.02
N ASN A 462 -15.77 8.93 9.71
CA ASN A 462 -15.07 9.76 10.69
C ASN A 462 -15.46 11.22 10.50
N ASP A 463 -15.91 11.87 11.55
CA ASP A 463 -16.30 13.29 11.56
C ASP A 463 -15.11 14.24 11.84
N GLY A 464 -13.87 13.72 11.81
CA GLY A 464 -12.64 14.45 12.16
C GLY A 464 -12.29 14.37 13.65
N LYS A 465 -13.21 13.91 14.51
CA LYS A 465 -12.99 13.78 15.96
C LYS A 465 -13.15 12.34 16.43
N LYS A 466 -14.15 11.64 15.91
CA LYS A 466 -14.50 10.26 16.32
C LYS A 466 -14.93 9.44 15.13
N ASN A 467 -14.71 8.13 15.20
CA ASN A 467 -15.34 7.21 14.26
C ASN A 467 -16.78 6.98 14.65
N ILE A 468 -17.65 7.02 13.64
CA ILE A 468 -19.07 6.73 13.75
C ILE A 468 -19.32 5.41 13.04
N VAL A 469 -19.80 4.43 13.77
CA VAL A 469 -20.27 3.15 13.23
C VAL A 469 -21.78 3.23 13.12
N THR A 470 -22.30 3.13 11.90
CA THR A 470 -23.72 3.22 11.64
C THR A 470 -24.25 1.86 11.14
N LEU A 471 -25.34 1.42 11.74
CA LEU A 471 -26.01 0.17 11.41
C LEU A 471 -27.27 0.44 10.59
N TYR A 472 -27.44 -0.31 9.51
CA TYR A 472 -28.63 -0.29 8.66
C TYR A 472 -29.22 -1.69 8.55
N LYS A 473 -30.52 -1.78 8.57
CA LYS A 473 -31.28 -3.00 8.22
C LYS A 473 -31.47 -3.03 6.72
N VAL A 474 -31.16 -4.15 6.10
CA VAL A 474 -31.37 -4.36 4.66
C VAL A 474 -32.82 -4.82 4.46
N GLU A 475 -33.64 -4.00 3.83
CA GLU A 475 -34.98 -4.31 3.39
C GLU A 475 -35.03 -4.48 1.86
N LYS A 476 -36.10 -5.05 1.31
CA LYS A 476 -36.16 -5.45 -0.11
C LYS A 476 -35.79 -4.36 -1.11
N LYS A 477 -36.04 -3.08 -0.80
CA LYS A 477 -35.82 -1.95 -1.70
C LYS A 477 -34.99 -0.81 -1.12
N HIS A 478 -34.74 -0.77 0.19
CA HIS A 478 -34.06 0.34 0.85
C HIS A 478 -33.25 -0.12 2.08
N LEU A 479 -32.36 0.71 2.52
CA LEU A 479 -31.57 0.55 3.74
C LEU A 479 -32.19 1.42 4.83
N ARG A 480 -32.70 0.79 5.88
CA ARG A 480 -33.29 1.49 7.01
C ARG A 480 -32.27 1.70 8.10
N HIS A 481 -32.07 2.92 8.52
CA HIS A 481 -31.20 3.25 9.65
C HIS A 481 -31.72 2.61 10.94
N LEU A 482 -30.86 1.88 11.66
CA LEU A 482 -31.16 1.26 12.96
C LEU A 482 -30.59 2.07 14.12
N GLY A 483 -29.36 2.55 13.99
CA GLY A 483 -28.69 3.32 15.02
C GLY A 483 -27.23 3.59 14.65
N SER A 484 -26.64 4.53 15.37
CA SER A 484 -25.23 4.87 15.23
C SER A 484 -24.59 4.93 16.61
N PHE A 485 -23.35 4.49 16.71
CA PHE A 485 -22.56 4.62 17.92
C PHE A 485 -21.16 5.13 17.61
N TYR A 486 -20.58 5.82 18.59
CA TYR A 486 -19.21 6.31 18.49
C TYR A 486 -18.24 5.29 19.03
N THR A 487 -17.15 5.06 18.31
CA THR A 487 -16.03 4.35 18.92
C THR A 487 -15.34 5.26 19.93
N ASN A 488 -15.08 4.78 21.14
CA ASN A 488 -14.37 5.57 22.13
C ASN A 488 -12.97 5.90 21.62
N LYS A 489 -12.51 7.16 21.75
CA LYS A 489 -11.16 7.57 21.36
C LYS A 489 -10.04 6.76 22.03
N GLU A 490 -10.31 6.27 23.23
CA GLU A 490 -9.39 5.41 23.96
C GLU A 490 -9.36 3.99 23.41
N SER A 491 -10.40 3.56 22.68
CA SER A 491 -10.51 2.20 22.15
C SER A 491 -9.97 2.08 20.74
N ILE A 492 -10.46 2.88 19.78
CA ILE A 492 -10.09 2.80 18.35
C ILE A 492 -10.00 4.19 17.76
N ILE A 493 -8.84 4.51 17.17
CA ILE A 493 -8.59 5.84 16.56
C ILE A 493 -9.11 5.88 15.13
N ASN A 494 -8.68 4.94 14.29
CA ASN A 494 -9.10 4.81 12.90
C ASN A 494 -9.36 3.34 12.58
N VAL A 495 -10.52 3.00 12.05
CA VAL A 495 -10.86 1.63 11.68
C VAL A 495 -10.12 1.24 10.40
N GLY A 496 -9.13 0.36 10.54
CA GLY A 496 -8.39 -0.23 9.43
C GLY A 496 -9.04 -1.48 8.86
N LEU A 497 -9.44 -2.39 9.75
CA LEU A 497 -10.06 -3.65 9.40
C LEU A 497 -11.39 -3.83 10.13
N MET A 498 -12.34 -4.49 9.46
CA MET A 498 -13.63 -4.90 10.03
C MET A 498 -13.96 -6.32 9.62
N CYS A 499 -14.53 -7.09 10.53
CA CYS A 499 -15.16 -8.36 10.21
C CYS A 499 -16.38 -8.63 11.07
N PHE A 500 -17.38 -9.30 10.48
CA PHE A 500 -18.52 -9.83 11.20
C PHE A 500 -18.26 -11.24 11.69
N SER A 501 -18.87 -11.60 12.81
CA SER A 501 -19.01 -13.01 13.16
C SER A 501 -19.96 -13.69 12.16
N PRO A 502 -19.78 -14.98 11.86
CA PRO A 502 -20.62 -15.72 10.93
C PRO A 502 -22.10 -15.80 11.34
N ASP A 503 -22.39 -15.71 12.63
CA ASP A 503 -23.75 -15.60 13.19
C ASP A 503 -24.32 -14.17 13.12
N SER A 504 -23.51 -13.19 12.66
CA SER A 504 -23.87 -11.77 12.52
C SER A 504 -24.21 -11.06 13.83
N LYS A 505 -23.78 -11.58 15.00
CA LYS A 505 -24.02 -10.97 16.30
C LYS A 505 -22.91 -10.03 16.74
N TYR A 506 -21.68 -10.34 16.35
CA TYR A 506 -20.51 -9.57 16.75
C TYR A 506 -19.87 -8.86 15.54
N LEU A 507 -19.46 -7.63 15.75
CA LEU A 507 -18.64 -6.85 14.85
C LEU A 507 -17.27 -6.63 15.50
N VAL A 508 -16.20 -6.98 14.81
CA VAL A 508 -14.83 -6.72 15.25
C VAL A 508 -14.24 -5.64 14.39
N CYS A 509 -13.68 -4.62 15.06
CA CYS A 509 -12.97 -3.51 14.42
C CYS A 509 -11.55 -3.45 14.95
N ALA A 510 -10.58 -3.25 14.06
CA ALA A 510 -9.18 -3.08 14.41
C ALA A 510 -8.63 -1.78 13.84
N ASP A 511 -7.74 -1.12 14.60
CA ASP A 511 -7.03 0.08 14.17
C ASP A 511 -5.58 -0.22 13.73
N TYR A 512 -4.91 0.81 13.20
CA TYR A 512 -3.50 0.72 12.80
C TYR A 512 -2.51 0.87 13.98
N HIS A 513 -3.01 0.98 15.22
CA HIS A 513 -2.21 1.10 16.44
C HIS A 513 -2.21 -0.19 17.27
N GLY A 514 -2.70 -1.29 16.68
CA GLY A 514 -2.75 -2.61 17.31
C GLY A 514 -3.86 -2.77 18.35
N ARG A 515 -4.90 -1.94 18.33
CA ARG A 515 -6.09 -2.04 19.18
C ARG A 515 -7.20 -2.75 18.42
N ILE A 516 -7.92 -3.63 19.09
CA ILE A 516 -9.02 -4.39 18.53
C ILE A 516 -10.18 -4.34 19.49
N ALA A 517 -11.35 -3.94 19.01
CA ALA A 517 -12.61 -3.91 19.76
C ALA A 517 -13.63 -4.87 19.18
N VAL A 518 -14.37 -5.51 20.03
CA VAL A 518 -15.50 -6.38 19.68
C VAL A 518 -16.79 -5.74 20.18
N TYR A 519 -17.75 -5.54 19.29
CA TYR A 519 -19.06 -4.96 19.56
C TYR A 519 -20.13 -6.03 19.45
N ASN A 520 -21.02 -6.12 20.45
CA ASN A 520 -22.20 -6.98 20.39
C ASN A 520 -23.35 -6.21 19.71
N ILE A 521 -23.65 -6.53 18.47
CA ILE A 521 -24.65 -5.81 17.67
C ILE A 521 -26.09 -6.19 18.05
N SER A 522 -26.34 -7.38 18.59
CA SER A 522 -27.65 -7.84 18.95
C SER A 522 -28.32 -7.00 20.08
N GLU A 523 -27.49 -6.35 20.90
CA GLU A 523 -27.92 -5.54 22.04
C GLU A 523 -27.86 -4.03 21.76
N THR A 524 -27.14 -3.58 20.74
CA THR A 524 -26.97 -2.15 20.43
C THR A 524 -28.20 -1.50 19.81
N VAL A 525 -29.14 -2.28 19.30
CA VAL A 525 -30.36 -1.74 18.68
C VAL A 525 -31.31 -1.13 19.72
N SER A 526 -31.10 -1.40 21.00
CA SER A 526 -31.96 -0.96 22.10
C SER A 526 -31.40 0.15 22.99
N ASN A 527 -30.09 0.43 22.96
CA ASN A 527 -29.47 1.43 23.82
C ASN A 527 -28.31 2.12 23.14
N ASP A 528 -28.09 3.42 23.37
CA ASP A 528 -27.03 4.28 22.83
C ASP A 528 -25.58 3.87 23.22
N THR A 529 -25.42 2.86 24.05
CA THR A 529 -24.12 2.36 24.49
C THR A 529 -23.94 0.90 24.07
N SER A 530 -23.15 0.66 23.04
CA SER A 530 -22.73 -0.69 22.66
C SER A 530 -21.80 -1.23 23.76
N GLU A 531 -22.11 -2.39 24.34
CA GLU A 531 -21.14 -3.15 25.12
C GLU A 531 -19.98 -3.57 24.20
N ALA A 532 -18.92 -2.79 24.25
CA ALA A 532 -17.69 -3.09 23.57
C ALA A 532 -16.63 -3.56 24.58
N TRP A 533 -15.89 -4.59 24.20
CA TRP A 533 -14.68 -4.93 24.95
C TRP A 533 -13.46 -4.90 24.05
N LEU A 534 -12.34 -4.52 24.63
CA LEU A 534 -11.07 -4.45 23.96
C LEU A 534 -10.27 -5.73 24.19
N LEU A 535 -9.63 -6.21 23.11
CA LEU A 535 -8.58 -7.20 23.25
C LEU A 535 -7.33 -6.56 23.86
N PRO A 536 -6.45 -7.36 24.49
CA PRO A 536 -5.14 -6.86 24.91
C PRO A 536 -4.40 -6.19 23.76
N LYS A 537 -3.94 -4.95 23.97
CA LYS A 537 -3.25 -4.16 22.95
C LYS A 537 -1.95 -4.84 22.55
N TYR A 538 -1.69 -4.90 21.24
CA TYR A 538 -0.41 -5.35 20.68
C TYR A 538 0.36 -4.18 20.06
N SER A 539 1.69 -4.30 19.99
CA SER A 539 2.57 -3.22 19.51
C SER A 539 2.49 -2.98 18.00
N CYS A 540 2.11 -4.02 17.24
CA CYS A 540 2.06 -3.97 15.79
C CYS A 540 0.61 -3.94 15.30
N PRO A 541 0.31 -3.28 14.18
CA PRO A 541 -1.02 -3.29 13.58
C PRO A 541 -1.38 -4.66 13.02
N SER A 542 -2.68 -4.99 13.05
CA SER A 542 -3.21 -6.18 12.40
C SER A 542 -3.33 -5.97 10.89
N THR A 543 -2.95 -6.97 10.10
CA THR A 543 -3.02 -6.95 8.63
C THR A 543 -4.16 -7.78 8.09
N ALA A 544 -4.57 -8.83 8.81
CA ALA A 544 -5.72 -9.65 8.47
C ALA A 544 -6.41 -10.17 9.72
N MET A 545 -7.73 -10.32 9.67
CA MET A 545 -8.52 -10.95 10.72
C MET A 545 -9.75 -11.64 10.15
N ALA A 546 -10.11 -12.77 10.75
CA ALA A 546 -11.32 -13.51 10.42
C ALA A 546 -11.84 -14.29 11.62
N ILE A 547 -13.16 -14.54 11.68
CA ILE A 547 -13.83 -15.27 12.76
C ILE A 547 -14.28 -16.63 12.24
N GLN A 548 -13.91 -17.67 12.94
CA GLN A 548 -14.29 -19.04 12.62
C GLN A 548 -15.77 -19.28 12.93
N LYS A 549 -16.44 -20.07 12.08
CA LYS A 549 -17.91 -20.22 12.12
C LYS A 549 -18.40 -20.91 13.39
N ASP A 550 -17.84 -22.04 13.75
CA ASP A 550 -18.45 -22.93 14.77
C ASP A 550 -17.95 -22.58 16.19
N THR A 551 -16.70 -22.19 16.31
CA THR A 551 -16.06 -21.91 17.60
C THR A 551 -16.11 -20.44 18.01
N LEU A 552 -16.46 -19.52 17.09
CA LEU A 552 -16.35 -18.07 17.23
C LEU A 552 -14.94 -17.60 17.67
N ASN A 553 -13.92 -18.34 17.25
CA ASN A 553 -12.54 -17.94 17.46
C ASN A 553 -12.14 -16.88 16.41
N LEU A 554 -11.65 -15.77 16.89
CA LEU A 554 -11.08 -14.70 16.08
C LEU A 554 -9.60 -14.99 15.85
N VAL A 555 -9.21 -15.20 14.60
CA VAL A 555 -7.80 -15.34 14.18
C VAL A 555 -7.33 -14.00 13.66
N ILE A 556 -6.19 -13.52 14.17
CA ILE A 556 -5.58 -12.24 13.85
C ILE A 556 -4.14 -12.49 13.43
N VAL A 557 -3.72 -11.84 12.34
CA VAL A 557 -2.31 -11.78 11.94
C VAL A 557 -1.85 -10.34 11.96
N TYR A 558 -0.70 -10.10 12.59
CA TYR A 558 -0.09 -8.79 12.73
C TYR A 558 1.00 -8.55 11.67
N SER A 559 1.42 -7.30 11.50
CA SER A 559 2.44 -6.91 10.51
C SER A 559 3.84 -7.49 10.78
N ASP A 560 4.13 -7.92 12.01
CA ASP A 560 5.32 -8.68 12.39
C ASP A 560 5.19 -10.20 12.17
N HIS A 561 4.11 -10.62 11.49
CA HIS A 561 3.75 -12.01 11.21
C HIS A 561 3.33 -12.86 12.42
N LYS A 562 3.07 -12.25 13.56
CA LYS A 562 2.52 -12.96 14.72
C LYS A 562 1.07 -13.35 14.43
N ILE A 563 0.74 -14.61 14.74
CA ILE A 563 -0.61 -15.16 14.64
C ILE A 563 -1.17 -15.31 16.05
N VAL A 564 -2.40 -14.87 16.23
CA VAL A 564 -3.11 -14.97 17.51
C VAL A 564 -4.52 -15.49 17.26
N GLU A 565 -4.97 -16.42 18.08
CA GLU A 565 -6.34 -16.90 18.10
C GLU A 565 -6.98 -16.56 19.44
N TYR A 566 -8.11 -15.86 19.41
CA TYR A 566 -8.85 -15.37 20.57
C TYR A 566 -10.29 -15.83 20.54
N ASN A 567 -10.75 -16.47 21.62
CA ASN A 567 -12.15 -16.88 21.70
C ASN A 567 -13.02 -15.71 22.17
N ILE A 568 -13.97 -15.30 21.31
CA ILE A 568 -14.83 -14.14 21.57
C ILE A 568 -15.75 -14.37 22.76
N LEU A 569 -16.31 -15.60 22.92
CA LEU A 569 -17.24 -15.92 23.99
C LEU A 569 -16.57 -16.02 25.36
N GLN A 570 -15.40 -16.70 25.40
CA GLN A 570 -14.63 -16.90 26.63
C GLN A 570 -13.76 -15.71 27.00
N LYS A 571 -13.61 -14.72 26.10
CA LYS A 571 -12.78 -13.52 26.24
C LYS A 571 -11.32 -13.82 26.62
N GLN A 572 -10.73 -14.87 26.04
CA GLN A 572 -9.36 -15.31 26.30
C GLN A 572 -8.67 -15.90 25.05
N TYR A 573 -7.35 -15.94 25.10
CA TYR A 573 -6.57 -16.60 24.05
C TYR A 573 -6.74 -18.11 24.13
N THR A 574 -6.75 -18.77 22.95
CA THR A 574 -6.84 -20.22 22.86
C THR A 574 -5.52 -20.88 23.21
N LYS A 575 -5.56 -22.17 23.60
CA LYS A 575 -4.35 -22.99 23.84
C LYS A 575 -3.44 -23.04 22.61
N PHE A 576 -4.04 -23.09 21.41
CA PHE A 576 -3.31 -23.03 20.14
C PHE A 576 -2.50 -21.75 20.02
N SER A 577 -3.08 -20.60 20.31
CA SER A 577 -2.39 -19.31 20.27
C SER A 577 -1.20 -19.26 21.21
N ASN A 578 -1.34 -19.75 22.43
CA ASN A 578 -0.28 -19.76 23.44
C ASN A 578 0.89 -20.66 23.02
N ASN A 579 0.59 -21.82 22.45
CA ASN A 579 1.61 -22.78 21.96
C ASN A 579 2.34 -22.25 20.71
N LEU A 580 1.64 -21.49 19.86
CA LEU A 580 2.17 -20.99 18.60
C LEU A 580 3.21 -19.87 18.79
N GLN A 581 3.04 -19.03 19.83
CA GLN A 581 3.89 -17.85 20.05
C GLN A 581 5.39 -18.16 20.19
N SER A 582 5.74 -19.31 20.75
CA SER A 582 7.14 -19.74 20.97
C SER A 582 7.73 -20.58 19.83
N ARG A 583 6.93 -20.96 18.82
CA ARG A 583 7.29 -22.01 17.86
C ARG A 583 7.14 -21.62 16.38
N LEU A 584 6.94 -20.35 16.07
CA LEU A 584 6.82 -19.88 14.67
C LEU A 584 8.14 -20.14 13.91
N PRO A 585 8.10 -20.76 12.73
CA PRO A 585 9.29 -20.98 11.90
C PRO A 585 9.97 -19.68 11.52
N LYS A 586 11.32 -19.66 11.49
CA LYS A 586 12.08 -18.47 11.06
C LYS A 586 11.73 -18.02 9.65
N GLN A 587 11.40 -18.95 8.76
CA GLN A 587 10.97 -18.64 7.39
C GLN A 587 9.62 -17.94 7.35
N TRP A 588 8.72 -18.23 8.29
CA TRP A 588 7.46 -17.52 8.46
C TRP A 588 7.69 -16.07 8.88
N LEU A 589 8.59 -15.82 9.82
CA LEU A 589 8.91 -14.49 10.33
C LEU A 589 9.72 -13.63 9.33
N ALA A 590 10.48 -14.26 8.43
CA ALA A 590 11.31 -13.57 7.43
C ALA A 590 10.58 -13.19 6.13
N ARG A 591 9.25 -13.33 6.08
CA ARG A 591 8.48 -13.01 4.87
C ARG A 591 8.46 -11.51 4.58
N PRO A 592 8.57 -11.11 3.31
CA PRO A 592 8.55 -9.71 2.93
C PRO A 592 7.13 -9.13 2.84
N PHE A 593 6.11 -9.98 2.58
CA PHE A 593 4.73 -9.54 2.40
C PHE A 593 3.88 -9.85 3.64
N PRO A 594 2.99 -8.95 4.04
CA PRO A 594 2.01 -9.20 5.09
C PRO A 594 0.96 -10.21 4.63
N ILE A 595 0.32 -10.89 5.56
CA ILE A 595 -0.91 -11.64 5.27
C ILE A 595 -2.03 -10.65 5.01
N THR A 596 -2.74 -10.86 3.91
CA THR A 596 -3.81 -9.97 3.45
C THR A 596 -5.20 -10.52 3.71
N ASN A 597 -5.35 -11.84 3.80
CA ASN A 597 -6.64 -12.48 4.06
C ASN A 597 -6.48 -13.81 4.80
N ILE A 598 -7.50 -14.17 5.57
CA ILE A 598 -7.61 -15.41 6.34
C ILE A 598 -8.96 -16.04 6.00
N ILE A 599 -8.97 -17.32 5.66
CA ILE A 599 -10.16 -18.11 5.43
C ILE A 599 -10.06 -19.45 6.17
N PHE A 600 -11.17 -20.08 6.45
CA PHE A 600 -11.25 -21.38 7.12
C PHE A 600 -11.78 -22.43 6.15
N ASP A 601 -11.28 -23.67 6.25
CA ASP A 601 -11.84 -24.77 5.45
C ASP A 601 -13.23 -25.12 5.97
N PRO A 602 -14.30 -25.04 5.13
CA PRO A 602 -15.65 -25.34 5.56
C PRO A 602 -15.87 -26.80 5.94
N ARG A 603 -14.95 -27.69 5.57
CA ARG A 603 -15.00 -29.13 5.81
C ARG A 603 -14.20 -29.59 7.03
N ASN A 604 -13.22 -28.76 7.47
CA ASN A 604 -12.36 -29.07 8.61
C ASN A 604 -12.05 -27.83 9.42
N GLU A 605 -12.60 -27.75 10.62
CA GLU A 605 -12.46 -26.62 11.55
C GLU A 605 -11.01 -26.38 12.01
N ASN A 606 -10.13 -27.35 11.87
CA ASN A 606 -8.74 -27.24 12.30
C ASN A 606 -7.83 -26.63 11.25
N ILE A 607 -8.32 -26.40 10.03
CA ILE A 607 -7.52 -25.85 8.94
C ILE A 607 -7.76 -24.35 8.80
N ILE A 608 -6.67 -23.58 8.90
CA ILE A 608 -6.63 -22.16 8.61
C ILE A 608 -5.85 -21.95 7.32
N ILE A 609 -6.43 -21.25 6.36
CA ILE A 609 -5.79 -20.88 5.10
C ILE A 609 -5.55 -19.36 5.11
N MET A 610 -4.32 -18.97 4.84
CA MET A 610 -3.93 -17.56 4.77
C MET A 610 -3.16 -17.30 3.48
N HIS A 611 -3.20 -16.08 2.96
CA HIS A 611 -2.37 -15.75 1.83
C HIS A 611 -1.73 -14.37 1.96
N ASP A 612 -0.57 -14.24 1.34
CA ASP A 612 0.08 -12.97 1.03
C ASP A 612 0.01 -12.66 -0.48
N ASP A 613 0.82 -11.76 -1.00
CA ASP A 613 0.87 -11.38 -2.41
C ASP A 613 1.17 -12.55 -3.37
N SER A 614 1.93 -13.55 -2.93
CA SER A 614 2.46 -14.61 -3.81
C SER A 614 2.21 -16.03 -3.32
N THR A 615 1.87 -16.17 -2.06
CA THR A 615 1.93 -17.46 -1.38
C THR A 615 0.68 -17.72 -0.57
N VAL A 616 0.18 -18.95 -0.64
CA VAL A 616 -0.90 -19.47 0.21
C VAL A 616 -0.31 -20.38 1.26
N TYR A 617 -0.68 -20.14 2.51
CA TYR A 617 -0.26 -20.89 3.70
C TYR A 617 -1.43 -21.63 4.28
N ILE A 618 -1.24 -22.88 4.61
CA ILE A 618 -2.23 -23.74 5.24
C ILE A 618 -1.68 -24.21 6.56
N ILE A 619 -2.42 -23.96 7.63
CA ILE A 619 -2.06 -24.34 9.01
C ILE A 619 -3.07 -25.37 9.50
N ASP A 620 -2.59 -26.51 9.98
CA ASP A 620 -3.40 -27.50 10.68
C ASP A 620 -3.15 -27.37 12.19
N LYS A 621 -4.20 -27.01 12.95
CA LYS A 621 -4.14 -26.81 14.40
C LYS A 621 -3.88 -28.09 15.19
N LEU A 622 -4.18 -29.26 14.62
CA LEU A 622 -4.03 -30.57 15.30
C LEU A 622 -2.60 -31.08 15.30
N ASN A 623 -1.79 -30.60 14.37
CA ASN A 623 -0.41 -31.03 14.27
C ASN A 623 0.49 -30.26 15.21
N GLU A 624 1.35 -30.96 15.96
CA GLU A 624 2.34 -30.32 16.81
C GLU A 624 3.55 -29.85 16.00
N PHE A 625 4.09 -28.70 16.34
CA PHE A 625 5.34 -28.20 15.77
C PHE A 625 6.50 -29.09 16.21
N SER A 626 7.07 -29.89 15.32
CA SER A 626 8.27 -30.67 15.63
C SER A 626 9.54 -29.88 15.32
N GLU A 627 10.50 -29.87 16.25
CA GLU A 627 11.81 -29.19 16.05
C GLU A 627 12.67 -29.80 14.92
N ARG A 628 12.31 -30.97 14.40
CA ARG A 628 13.05 -31.66 13.35
C ARG A 628 12.88 -31.04 11.95
N GLU A 629 11.85 -30.24 11.73
CA GLU A 629 11.54 -29.68 10.38
C GLU A 629 12.51 -28.59 9.94
N THR A 630 13.23 -27.95 10.85
CA THR A 630 14.20 -26.90 10.52
C THR A 630 15.50 -27.40 9.88
N LYS A 631 15.78 -28.71 9.90
CA LYS A 631 17.04 -29.30 9.37
C LYS A 631 16.94 -29.85 7.95
N ILE A 632 15.75 -30.18 7.46
CA ILE A 632 15.58 -30.85 6.15
C ILE A 632 15.67 -29.89 4.96
N LEU A 633 15.30 -28.63 5.13
CA LEU A 633 15.35 -27.63 4.06
C LEU A 633 16.76 -27.09 3.71
N LYS A 634 17.82 -27.54 4.40
CA LYS A 634 19.21 -27.13 4.12
C LYS A 634 19.96 -27.98 3.09
N ARG A 635 19.37 -29.06 2.56
CA ARG A 635 20.07 -30.04 1.71
C ARG A 635 19.76 -29.99 0.21
N GLU A 636 18.85 -29.11 -0.27
CA GLU A 636 18.46 -29.08 -1.69
C GLU A 636 18.82 -27.78 -2.43
N ASN A 637 19.85 -27.06 -2.00
CA ASN A 637 20.43 -25.97 -2.78
C ASN A 637 21.70 -26.44 -3.52
N GLY A 638 21.57 -27.41 -4.38
CA GLY A 638 22.58 -27.82 -5.34
C GLY A 638 21.91 -28.29 -6.61
N ASP A 639 22.19 -27.59 -7.69
CA ASP A 639 21.80 -27.85 -9.09
C ASP A 639 20.44 -27.31 -9.54
N LEU A 640 20.52 -26.08 -10.07
CA LEU A 640 19.54 -25.48 -10.94
C LEU A 640 19.70 -26.06 -12.35
N ASN A 641 18.85 -26.99 -12.74
CA ASN A 641 18.48 -27.22 -14.13
C ASN A 641 17.03 -26.78 -14.30
N GLU A 642 16.84 -25.71 -15.08
CA GLU A 642 15.57 -25.28 -15.64
C GLU A 642 15.07 -26.37 -16.57
N ASP A 643 13.99 -26.99 -16.26
CA ASP A 643 13.06 -27.79 -17.03
C ASP A 643 12.64 -29.06 -16.24
N SER A 644 11.72 -28.85 -15.31
CA SER A 644 10.79 -29.92 -14.92
C SER A 644 9.72 -29.36 -13.98
N ASN A 645 8.48 -29.67 -14.29
CA ASN A 645 7.32 -29.60 -13.40
C ASN A 645 7.69 -30.22 -12.05
N SER A 646 8.14 -29.43 -11.09
CA SER A 646 8.46 -29.93 -9.76
C SER A 646 7.16 -30.30 -9.05
N PHE A 647 6.80 -31.55 -9.18
CA PHE A 647 5.90 -32.22 -8.24
C PHE A 647 6.56 -32.14 -6.86
N ILE A 648 5.99 -31.31 -5.97
CA ILE A 648 6.39 -31.29 -4.57
C ILE A 648 6.03 -32.66 -4.00
N SER A 649 7.03 -33.47 -3.70
CA SER A 649 6.84 -34.73 -2.98
C SER A 649 6.38 -34.43 -1.56
N TRP A 650 5.14 -34.75 -1.28
CA TRP A 650 4.51 -34.60 0.02
C TRP A 650 5.04 -35.69 0.97
N GLN A 651 6.08 -35.42 1.71
CA GLN A 651 6.50 -36.28 2.82
C GLN A 651 6.25 -35.55 4.15
N SER A 652 5.40 -36.22 4.97
CA SER A 652 5.20 -36.13 6.43
C SER A 652 4.70 -34.80 7.04
N GLN A 653 3.60 -34.93 7.77
CA GLN A 653 3.11 -34.12 8.94
C GLN A 653 3.74 -32.74 9.14
N GLN A 654 3.52 -31.83 8.23
CA GLN A 654 3.93 -30.43 8.38
C GLN A 654 2.74 -29.61 8.85
N VAL A 655 2.92 -28.87 9.97
CA VAL A 655 1.93 -27.91 10.48
C VAL A 655 1.66 -26.80 9.47
N PHE A 656 2.70 -26.37 8.73
CA PHE A 656 2.62 -25.39 7.68
C PHE A 656 2.83 -26.02 6.30
N GLN A 657 1.82 -25.91 5.46
CA GLN A 657 1.95 -26.18 4.03
C GLN A 657 2.01 -24.84 3.28
N VAL A 658 2.91 -24.76 2.31
CA VAL A 658 3.20 -23.52 1.57
C VAL A 658 3.03 -23.75 0.07
N LEU A 659 2.12 -22.99 -0.56
CA LEU A 659 1.90 -23.02 -2.00
C LEU A 659 2.41 -21.73 -2.64
N LYS A 660 3.55 -21.78 -3.33
CA LYS A 660 4.15 -20.64 -4.07
C LYS A 660 3.78 -20.75 -5.55
N LYS A 661 2.56 -20.38 -5.93
CA LYS A 661 2.07 -20.52 -7.31
C LYS A 661 1.65 -19.17 -7.91
N TYR A 662 1.29 -18.21 -7.08
CA TYR A 662 0.67 -16.97 -7.52
C TYR A 662 1.69 -15.84 -7.65
N LYS A 663 1.36 -14.87 -8.49
CA LYS A 663 2.00 -13.56 -8.53
C LYS A 663 0.87 -12.52 -8.40
N HIS A 664 0.97 -11.67 -7.37
CA HIS A 664 -0.04 -10.65 -7.05
C HIS A 664 -1.44 -11.23 -6.80
N LEU A 665 -1.51 -12.20 -5.86
CA LEU A 665 -2.76 -12.75 -5.36
C LEU A 665 -3.45 -11.71 -4.46
N ILE A 666 -4.61 -11.22 -4.90
CA ILE A 666 -5.32 -10.14 -4.20
C ILE A 666 -6.39 -10.71 -3.27
N TYR A 667 -7.02 -11.79 -3.68
CA TYR A 667 -8.18 -12.33 -2.98
C TYR A 667 -8.25 -13.83 -3.12
N LEU A 668 -8.61 -14.51 -2.03
CA LEU A 668 -8.87 -15.93 -1.96
C LEU A 668 -10.07 -16.16 -1.04
N ASP A 669 -11.10 -16.86 -1.49
CA ASP A 669 -12.23 -17.30 -0.65
C ASP A 669 -12.90 -18.55 -1.24
N TRP A 670 -13.67 -19.25 -0.43
CA TRP A 670 -14.49 -20.37 -0.84
C TRP A 670 -15.72 -19.89 -1.61
N LEU A 671 -15.98 -20.48 -2.76
CA LEU A 671 -17.24 -20.30 -3.49
C LEU A 671 -18.30 -21.25 -2.95
N ASN A 672 -17.91 -22.50 -2.75
CA ASN A 672 -18.67 -23.56 -2.10
C ASN A 672 -17.70 -24.47 -1.33
N ASP A 673 -18.19 -25.58 -0.77
CA ASP A 673 -17.36 -26.50 0.04
C ASP A 673 -16.26 -27.23 -0.75
N GLU A 674 -16.30 -27.20 -2.08
CA GLU A 674 -15.35 -27.90 -2.96
C GLU A 674 -14.54 -26.98 -3.86
N GLU A 675 -14.94 -25.71 -3.98
CA GLU A 675 -14.38 -24.78 -4.95
C GLU A 675 -13.89 -23.49 -4.30
N LEU A 676 -12.62 -23.14 -4.51
CA LEU A 676 -12.00 -21.90 -4.13
C LEU A 676 -11.97 -20.92 -5.31
N VAL A 677 -12.11 -19.66 -5.05
CA VAL A 677 -11.89 -18.57 -6.01
C VAL A 677 -10.60 -17.85 -5.64
N ALA A 678 -9.68 -17.72 -6.59
CA ALA A 678 -8.45 -16.95 -6.46
C ALA A 678 -8.45 -15.82 -7.50
N VAL A 679 -8.24 -14.59 -7.06
CA VAL A 679 -8.12 -13.41 -7.95
C VAL A 679 -6.66 -13.00 -8.01
N GLU A 680 -6.10 -13.05 -9.21
CA GLU A 680 -4.70 -12.74 -9.48
C GLU A 680 -4.60 -11.58 -10.48
N VAL A 681 -3.69 -10.63 -10.23
CA VAL A 681 -3.31 -9.62 -11.23
C VAL A 681 -2.12 -10.13 -12.02
N ASN A 682 -2.28 -10.20 -13.34
CA ASN A 682 -1.18 -10.61 -14.20
C ASN A 682 -0.11 -9.50 -14.27
N PRO A 683 1.16 -9.74 -13.87
CA PRO A 683 2.22 -8.75 -14.00
C PRO A 683 2.44 -8.26 -15.43
N MET A 684 2.19 -9.11 -16.44
CA MET A 684 2.32 -8.74 -17.85
C MET A 684 1.30 -7.66 -18.23
N SER A 685 0.05 -7.78 -17.76
CA SER A 685 -0.98 -6.77 -18.06
C SER A 685 -0.67 -5.40 -17.47
N LEU A 686 0.09 -5.33 -16.38
CA LEU A 686 0.58 -4.08 -15.80
C LEU A 686 1.69 -3.45 -16.67
N THR A 687 2.57 -4.28 -17.26
CA THR A 687 3.70 -3.79 -18.05
C THR A 687 3.32 -3.46 -19.51
N GLU A 688 2.39 -4.18 -20.12
CA GLU A 688 1.91 -3.94 -21.48
C GLU A 688 1.27 -2.57 -21.69
N LYS A 689 0.67 -2.02 -20.64
CA LYS A 689 0.00 -0.71 -20.67
C LYS A 689 0.94 0.46 -20.38
N LEU A 690 2.19 0.19 -20.04
CA LEU A 690 3.17 1.23 -19.78
C LEU A 690 3.68 1.88 -21.07
N PRO A 691 4.03 3.17 -21.06
CA PRO A 691 4.68 3.81 -22.18
C PRO A 691 6.01 3.11 -22.52
N PRO A 692 6.51 3.20 -23.74
CA PRO A 692 7.82 2.63 -24.08
C PRO A 692 8.91 3.25 -23.22
N THR A 693 9.89 2.45 -22.80
CA THR A 693 11.02 2.92 -22.00
C THR A 693 11.84 3.97 -22.74
N LEU A 694 12.09 5.09 -22.13
CA LEU A 694 12.99 6.13 -22.64
C LEU A 694 14.44 5.65 -22.46
N LYS A 695 15.02 5.04 -23.49
CA LYS A 695 16.40 4.55 -23.45
C LYS A 695 17.45 5.61 -23.79
N GLN A 696 17.02 6.79 -24.27
CA GLN A 696 17.89 7.89 -24.69
C GLN A 696 17.39 9.21 -24.10
N LYS A 697 18.33 10.16 -23.99
CA LYS A 697 18.06 11.53 -23.52
C LYS A 697 17.03 12.22 -24.39
N TRP A 698 15.93 12.67 -23.80
CA TRP A 698 14.89 13.46 -24.47
C TRP A 698 14.96 14.94 -24.08
N PHE A 699 15.52 15.25 -22.92
CA PHE A 699 15.66 16.62 -22.41
C PHE A 699 17.16 16.92 -22.18
N GLY A 700 17.68 17.96 -22.77
CA GLY A 700 19.08 18.40 -22.59
C GLY A 700 19.99 18.19 -23.76
#